data_a816919df0f3a100caa9dd15e6168e8e
#
_entry.id   a816919df0f3a100caa9dd15e6168e8e
#
_cell.length_a   1.000
_cell.length_b   1.000
_cell.length_c   1.000
_cell.angle_alpha   90.00
_cell.angle_beta   90.00
_cell.angle_gamma   90.00
#
_symmetry.space_group_name_H-M   'P 1'
#
loop_
_entity.id
_entity.type
_entity.pdbx_description
1 polymer ?
#
loop_
_entity_poly.entity_id
_entity_poly.type
_entity_poly.pdbx_seq_one_letter_code
_entity_poly.pdbx_strand_id
1 'polypeptide(L)'
;ELISNDKMDMKHVKYLALVLCIGNLSPVMAQTASKSLTVDNLVAWQRISGQSISDNGKWVACKMEPWEGDAVVNLYDAQGKELATFPRADRFLFSASSDYLVVSQKPGKMIVDSLKIKKTKKEKMPMDALVIYSLSGGREVIDSLKTFRLAEKADWVAFQKGRKDSTLYVQPLNANLSTRYEAPAVKAFNFAEKSGMLYYITAGDKAEEKPGLYLLNTETGVKTLIKEGDGVFKQVTFDEDGANLAFLYCAQKDSCYKAMSLWLSQQGAPATEVAARGNRAFPKGWVISEHGKLQFSKSASRLFFGTSPEPRQKDTLQLAENRPNVQVWSWDEPVQYTVQDYNKEKELKRSYQAVYHINGGRICQLADEELSQILLGDEGDAPLALLSTSRPYSLSSMWEGRTRSDYYTVSLEDGSRKLLASADYGRYRLSPQGKYAYWYAETDSCWYTLSMADGKKNQLTTPASFLAWDEENDVPDYPNAHGTAGWTERDESLLIYDRYDIWKFDPDAMKEPVNLTMNGRKNRISYRLVKLDKEERVVDLNKPQLLKGFNEVTKGNGYYKARLSTAASPKELMAGNYMLRSISKAKNTDHVIYTMESFEQYPDLHYATLDFKKSIRLTHGIDQQKDYLWGTAELVSWISLDGRKLEGVVYKPADFDPAKKYPMIVSFYERNSETLFNYRMPEPHRSTIDYHLYNSNGYIVFNPDIRYVDGYPGE
;
A
#
# COMPACT_ATOMS: atom_id res chain seq x y z
N GLU A 1 38.01 -56.12 22.06
CA GLU A 1 38.48 -57.45 21.55
C GLU A 1 37.28 -58.32 21.15
N LEU A 2 37.21 -58.62 19.88
CA LEU A 2 37.06 -59.88 19.17
C LEU A 2 35.71 -60.61 19.23
N ILE A 3 34.97 -60.54 18.10
CA ILE A 3 34.75 -61.59 17.08
C ILE A 3 33.96 -62.81 17.64
N SER A 4 32.81 -63.23 17.04
CA SER A 4 32.64 -63.84 15.74
C SER A 4 31.16 -64.23 15.48
N ASN A 5 30.85 -64.22 14.20
CA ASN A 5 29.76 -64.92 13.50
C ASN A 5 29.32 -66.28 14.06
N ASP A 6 28.03 -66.60 13.92
CA ASP A 6 27.70 -67.71 13.02
C ASP A 6 26.20 -67.75 12.65
N LYS A 7 25.96 -68.28 11.46
CA LYS A 7 24.72 -68.47 10.72
C LYS A 7 24.05 -69.80 11.04
N MET A 8 22.84 -69.92 10.49
CA MET A 8 22.03 -71.11 10.21
C MET A 8 20.86 -71.35 11.16
N ASP A 9 19.74 -71.86 10.77
CA ASP A 9 19.03 -72.14 9.53
C ASP A 9 17.53 -72.42 9.85
N MET A 10 16.73 -72.43 8.81
CA MET A 10 15.25 -72.63 8.76
C MET A 10 14.80 -74.00 9.34
N LYS A 11 13.60 -74.05 9.92
CA LYS A 11 12.39 -74.84 9.49
C LYS A 11 11.44 -75.24 10.62
N HIS A 12 10.17 -75.19 10.23
CA HIS A 12 8.94 -75.93 10.69
C HIS A 12 8.02 -75.35 11.78
N VAL A 13 7.04 -74.67 11.30
CA VAL A 13 5.53 -74.85 11.46
C VAL A 13 5.10 -75.77 12.58
N LYS A 14 4.27 -75.20 13.49
CA LYS A 14 3.06 -75.87 14.01
C LYS A 14 2.00 -74.83 14.50
N TYR A 15 0.80 -74.95 13.94
CA TYR A 15 -0.40 -74.19 14.33
C TYR A 15 -0.80 -74.49 15.77
N LEU A 16 -1.08 -73.41 16.54
CA LEU A 16 -1.92 -73.50 17.70
C LEU A 16 -2.94 -72.34 17.65
N ALA A 17 -4.19 -72.66 17.44
CA ALA A 17 -5.31 -71.70 17.49
C ALA A 17 -5.53 -71.25 18.93
N LEU A 18 -5.39 -69.94 19.17
CA LEU A 18 -5.82 -69.32 20.44
C LEU A 18 -6.97 -68.37 20.10
N VAL A 19 -8.12 -68.67 20.62
CA VAL A 19 -9.30 -67.80 20.57
C VAL A 19 -9.03 -66.58 21.44
N LEU A 20 -8.86 -65.41 20.82
CA LEU A 20 -8.75 -64.12 21.50
C LEU A 20 -10.13 -63.44 21.48
N CYS A 21 -10.70 -63.23 22.66
CA CYS A 21 -11.79 -62.31 22.88
C CYS A 21 -11.43 -60.91 22.37
N ILE A 22 -12.10 -60.43 21.32
CA ILE A 22 -12.01 -59.04 20.85
C ILE A 22 -12.77 -58.18 21.86
N GLY A 23 -12.08 -57.67 22.86
CA GLY A 23 -12.50 -56.50 23.61
C GLY A 23 -12.29 -55.29 22.71
N ASN A 24 -13.34 -54.52 22.47
CA ASN A 24 -13.28 -53.23 21.81
C ASN A 24 -12.38 -52.27 22.61
N LEU A 25 -11.11 -52.22 22.28
CA LEU A 25 -10.22 -51.12 22.63
C LEU A 25 -10.46 -50.00 21.58
N SER A 26 -11.36 -49.10 21.90
CA SER A 26 -11.37 -47.77 21.25
C SER A 26 -10.00 -47.19 21.45
N PRO A 27 -9.33 -46.66 20.38
CA PRO A 27 -8.09 -45.94 20.57
C PRO A 27 -8.41 -44.71 21.42
N VAL A 28 -7.96 -44.70 22.67
CA VAL A 28 -7.86 -43.48 23.44
C VAL A 28 -6.85 -42.62 22.68
N MET A 29 -7.33 -41.71 21.86
CA MET A 29 -6.52 -40.64 21.36
C MET A 29 -5.97 -39.92 22.60
N ALA A 30 -4.69 -40.09 22.86
CA ALA A 30 -4.00 -39.27 23.84
C ALA A 30 -4.17 -37.83 23.43
N GLN A 31 -5.05 -37.12 24.13
CA GLN A 31 -5.20 -35.68 23.98
C GLN A 31 -3.84 -35.10 24.38
N THR A 32 -3.06 -34.69 23.40
CA THR A 32 -1.80 -33.99 23.65
C THR A 32 -2.14 -32.78 24.51
N ALA A 33 -1.55 -32.69 25.70
CA ALA A 33 -1.77 -31.58 26.60
C ALA A 33 -1.40 -30.27 25.87
N SER A 34 -2.34 -29.35 25.75
CA SER A 34 -2.14 -28.06 25.14
C SER A 34 -1.03 -27.31 25.88
N LYS A 35 -0.13 -26.65 25.13
CA LYS A 35 1.07 -25.98 25.65
C LYS A 35 0.79 -24.49 25.85
N SER A 36 1.48 -23.88 26.81
CA SER A 36 1.57 -22.42 26.87
C SER A 36 2.47 -21.87 25.74
N LEU A 37 2.16 -20.70 25.23
CA LEU A 37 3.03 -19.96 24.33
C LEU A 37 4.30 -19.49 25.07
N THR A 38 5.41 -19.48 24.36
CA THR A 38 6.69 -18.94 24.81
C THR A 38 7.15 -17.81 23.88
N VAL A 39 8.13 -17.04 24.30
CA VAL A 39 8.70 -15.96 23.47
C VAL A 39 9.26 -16.51 22.14
N ASP A 40 9.82 -17.71 22.15
CA ASP A 40 10.36 -18.34 20.93
C ASP A 40 9.26 -18.66 19.91
N ASN A 41 8.02 -18.95 20.38
CA ASN A 41 6.89 -19.17 19.48
C ASN A 41 6.50 -17.90 18.74
N LEU A 42 6.62 -16.71 19.36
CA LEU A 42 6.24 -15.43 18.76
C LEU A 42 7.02 -15.14 17.48
N VAL A 43 8.32 -15.45 17.45
CA VAL A 43 9.16 -15.20 16.25
C VAL A 43 8.93 -16.22 15.13
N ALA A 44 8.46 -17.41 15.48
CA ALA A 44 8.18 -18.49 14.52
C ALA A 44 6.74 -18.48 13.98
N TRP A 45 5.84 -17.67 14.59
CA TRP A 45 4.44 -17.63 14.22
C TRP A 45 4.24 -17.19 12.78
N GLN A 46 3.51 -17.98 12.00
CA GLN A 46 3.24 -17.70 10.58
C GLN A 46 2.10 -16.71 10.44
N ARG A 47 2.29 -15.71 9.58
CA ARG A 47 1.27 -14.71 9.24
C ARG A 47 1.12 -14.57 7.73
N ILE A 48 -0.07 -14.20 7.28
CA ILE A 48 -0.28 -13.82 5.88
C ILE A 48 0.33 -12.43 5.68
N SER A 49 1.40 -12.36 4.86
CA SER A 49 2.12 -11.11 4.55
C SER A 49 1.85 -10.59 3.13
N GLY A 50 1.15 -11.37 2.31
CA GLY A 50 0.75 -10.96 0.97
C GLY A 50 -0.25 -11.94 0.37
N GLN A 51 -1.16 -11.40 -0.45
CA GLN A 51 -2.16 -12.17 -1.15
C GLN A 51 -2.51 -11.54 -2.49
N SER A 52 -2.83 -12.36 -3.47
CA SER A 52 -3.23 -11.91 -4.80
C SER A 52 -4.19 -12.91 -5.42
N ILE A 53 -5.16 -12.39 -6.16
CA ILE A 53 -6.04 -13.17 -7.02
C ILE A 53 -5.70 -12.82 -8.48
N SER A 54 -5.67 -13.82 -9.36
CA SER A 54 -5.44 -13.61 -10.79
C SER A 54 -6.59 -12.82 -11.43
N ASP A 55 -6.32 -12.09 -12.52
CA ASP A 55 -7.32 -11.26 -13.20
C ASP A 55 -8.54 -12.05 -13.67
N ASN A 56 -8.35 -13.34 -14.06
CA ASN A 56 -9.44 -14.24 -14.44
C ASN A 56 -10.18 -14.89 -13.25
N GLY A 57 -9.74 -14.61 -12.01
CA GLY A 57 -10.35 -15.12 -10.77
C GLY A 57 -10.16 -16.60 -10.47
N LYS A 58 -9.38 -17.35 -11.27
CA LYS A 58 -9.24 -18.82 -11.12
C LYS A 58 -8.15 -19.23 -10.13
N TRP A 59 -7.18 -18.34 -9.84
CA TRP A 59 -5.98 -18.66 -9.11
C TRP A 59 -5.77 -17.66 -7.97
N VAL A 60 -5.32 -18.15 -6.85
CA VAL A 60 -4.99 -17.34 -5.67
C VAL A 60 -3.61 -17.71 -5.17
N ALA A 61 -2.76 -16.73 -4.98
CA ALA A 61 -1.46 -16.89 -4.34
C ALA A 61 -1.43 -16.19 -2.98
N CYS A 62 -0.90 -16.88 -1.96
CA CYS A 62 -0.82 -16.39 -0.61
C CYS A 62 0.58 -16.60 -0.03
N LYS A 63 1.18 -15.53 0.48
CA LYS A 63 2.49 -15.56 1.15
C LYS A 63 2.29 -15.69 2.66
N MET A 64 2.84 -16.75 3.21
CA MET A 64 2.95 -17.00 4.65
C MET A 64 4.39 -16.72 5.09
N GLU A 65 4.56 -15.99 6.17
CA GLU A 65 5.90 -15.63 6.62
C GLU A 65 5.95 -15.50 8.16
N PRO A 66 6.98 -16.08 8.82
CA PRO A 66 7.22 -15.85 10.24
C PRO A 66 7.93 -14.51 10.45
N TRP A 67 7.99 -14.04 11.69
CA TRP A 67 8.83 -12.89 12.04
C TRP A 67 10.32 -13.17 11.75
N GLU A 68 10.79 -14.35 12.12
CA GLU A 68 12.12 -14.85 11.79
C GLU A 68 12.03 -16.17 11.05
N GLY A 69 12.51 -16.19 9.81
CA GLY A 69 12.53 -17.40 8.99
C GLY A 69 12.37 -17.12 7.51
N ASP A 70 12.13 -18.18 6.78
CA ASP A 70 11.89 -18.14 5.35
C ASP A 70 10.38 -18.08 5.06
N ALA A 71 9.97 -17.18 4.18
CA ALA A 71 8.59 -17.08 3.73
C ALA A 71 8.25 -18.19 2.72
N VAL A 72 6.97 -18.50 2.59
CA VAL A 72 6.44 -19.47 1.62
C VAL A 72 5.27 -18.86 0.89
N VAL A 73 5.22 -19.00 -0.45
CA VAL A 73 4.03 -18.67 -1.24
C VAL A 73 3.35 -19.96 -1.64
N ASN A 74 2.06 -20.08 -1.32
CA ASN A 74 1.19 -21.18 -1.72
C ASN A 74 0.24 -20.70 -2.81
N LEU A 75 0.03 -21.53 -3.82
CA LEU A 75 -0.88 -21.30 -4.95
C LEU A 75 -2.09 -22.22 -4.82
N TYR A 76 -3.29 -21.65 -4.93
CA TYR A 76 -4.56 -22.35 -4.83
C TYR A 76 -5.40 -22.16 -6.08
N ASP A 77 -6.22 -23.15 -6.41
CA ASP A 77 -7.31 -23.01 -7.39
C ASP A 77 -8.59 -22.45 -6.75
N ALA A 78 -9.59 -22.19 -7.58
CA ALA A 78 -10.90 -21.70 -7.17
C ALA A 78 -11.72 -22.71 -6.33
N GLN A 79 -11.29 -23.95 -6.21
CA GLN A 79 -11.88 -25.00 -5.37
C GLN A 79 -11.18 -25.10 -4.00
N GLY A 80 -10.13 -24.33 -3.78
CA GLY A 80 -9.34 -24.33 -2.54
C GLY A 80 -8.26 -25.41 -2.50
N LYS A 81 -7.99 -26.08 -3.64
CA LYS A 81 -6.91 -27.06 -3.72
C LYS A 81 -5.56 -26.34 -3.86
N GLU A 82 -4.62 -26.69 -3.01
CA GLU A 82 -3.23 -26.25 -3.14
C GLU A 82 -2.59 -26.96 -4.35
N LEU A 83 -2.05 -26.15 -5.27
CA LEU A 83 -1.47 -26.63 -6.53
C LEU A 83 0.06 -26.66 -6.47
N ALA A 84 0.67 -25.66 -5.82
CA ALA A 84 2.12 -25.54 -5.74
C ALA A 84 2.54 -24.71 -4.52
N THR A 85 3.74 -24.99 -4.04
CA THR A 85 4.39 -24.28 -2.94
C THR A 85 5.75 -23.76 -3.39
N PHE A 86 6.04 -22.50 -3.07
CA PHE A 86 7.29 -21.79 -3.40
C PHE A 86 7.99 -21.38 -2.12
N PRO A 87 8.97 -22.15 -1.62
CA PRO A 87 9.70 -21.81 -0.42
C PRO A 87 10.62 -20.60 -0.65
N ARG A 88 10.89 -19.85 0.40
CA ARG A 88 11.77 -18.67 0.40
C ARG A 88 11.33 -17.57 -0.58
N ALA A 89 10.02 -17.49 -0.84
CA ALA A 89 9.45 -16.52 -1.74
C ALA A 89 9.56 -15.10 -1.17
N ASP A 90 9.89 -14.13 -2.03
CA ASP A 90 9.92 -12.70 -1.69
C ASP A 90 8.75 -11.97 -2.35
N ARG A 91 8.72 -11.92 -3.67
CA ARG A 91 7.67 -11.31 -4.47
C ARG A 91 7.02 -12.35 -5.37
N PHE A 92 5.73 -12.18 -5.60
CA PHE A 92 4.97 -13.02 -6.52
C PHE A 92 3.96 -12.17 -7.30
N LEU A 93 3.79 -12.46 -8.58
CA LEU A 93 2.94 -11.71 -9.50
C LEU A 93 2.29 -12.67 -10.50
N PHE A 94 0.98 -12.52 -10.73
CA PHE A 94 0.34 -13.17 -11.87
C PHE A 94 0.65 -12.41 -13.16
N SER A 95 0.71 -13.14 -14.28
CA SER A 95 0.84 -12.55 -15.60
C SER A 95 -0.48 -11.91 -16.07
N ALA A 96 -0.39 -11.07 -17.12
CA ALA A 96 -1.53 -10.40 -17.73
C ALA A 96 -2.61 -11.39 -18.22
N SER A 97 -2.22 -12.51 -18.82
CA SER A 97 -3.13 -13.59 -19.23
C SER A 97 -3.73 -14.37 -18.06
N SER A 98 -3.13 -14.27 -16.87
CA SER A 98 -3.41 -15.17 -15.72
C SER A 98 -3.02 -16.65 -15.97
N ASP A 99 -2.07 -16.91 -16.88
CA ASP A 99 -1.60 -18.27 -17.17
C ASP A 99 -0.27 -18.59 -16.49
N TYR A 100 0.37 -17.59 -15.89
CA TYR A 100 1.65 -17.74 -15.21
C TYR A 100 1.65 -17.07 -13.84
N LEU A 101 2.39 -17.69 -12.91
CA LEU A 101 2.80 -17.09 -11.63
C LEU A 101 4.33 -16.91 -11.64
N VAL A 102 4.79 -15.69 -11.49
CA VAL A 102 6.21 -15.34 -11.43
C VAL A 102 6.60 -15.07 -9.98
N VAL A 103 7.55 -15.83 -9.44
CA VAL A 103 7.96 -15.78 -8.03
C VAL A 103 9.45 -15.53 -7.92
N SER A 104 9.86 -14.49 -7.22
CA SER A 104 11.26 -14.34 -6.81
C SER A 104 11.52 -15.09 -5.50
N GLN A 105 12.62 -15.83 -5.44
CA GLN A 105 13.02 -16.61 -4.28
C GLN A 105 14.35 -16.11 -3.74
N LYS A 106 14.43 -15.90 -2.42
CA LYS A 106 15.66 -15.53 -1.72
C LYS A 106 16.50 -16.77 -1.38
N PRO A 107 17.80 -16.59 -1.16
CA PRO A 107 18.59 -17.61 -0.48
C PRO A 107 18.04 -17.86 0.93
N GLY A 108 18.17 -19.11 1.42
CA GLY A 108 17.71 -19.46 2.76
C GLY A 108 18.33 -18.58 3.85
N LYS A 109 17.48 -18.09 4.77
CA LYS A 109 17.90 -17.16 5.83
C LYS A 109 19.06 -17.73 6.66
N MET A 110 18.98 -18.99 7.07
CA MET A 110 20.04 -19.65 7.85
C MET A 110 21.38 -19.67 7.11
N ILE A 111 21.38 -19.89 5.79
CA ILE A 111 22.59 -19.87 4.96
C ILE A 111 23.18 -18.46 4.93
N VAL A 112 22.33 -17.45 4.68
CA VAL A 112 22.72 -16.04 4.62
C VAL A 112 23.31 -15.59 5.96
N ASP A 113 22.66 -15.92 7.07
CA ASP A 113 23.10 -15.53 8.41
C ASP A 113 24.42 -16.20 8.79
N SER A 114 24.58 -17.50 8.49
CA SER A 114 25.86 -18.22 8.67
C SER A 114 27.01 -17.56 7.89
N LEU A 115 26.75 -17.14 6.64
CA LEU A 115 27.76 -16.48 5.81
C LEU A 115 28.06 -15.05 6.31
N LYS A 116 27.10 -14.33 6.87
CA LYS A 116 27.32 -13.03 7.53
C LYS A 116 28.18 -13.18 8.78
N ILE A 117 27.89 -14.16 9.63
CA ILE A 117 28.70 -14.48 10.83
C ILE A 117 30.16 -14.76 10.42
N LYS A 118 30.36 -15.49 9.32
CA LYS A 118 31.69 -15.75 8.74
C LYS A 118 32.30 -14.55 8.03
N LYS A 119 31.67 -13.38 8.06
CA LYS A 119 32.10 -12.14 7.37
C LYS A 119 32.41 -12.35 5.88
N THR A 120 31.60 -13.18 5.23
CA THR A 120 31.73 -13.47 3.81
C THR A 120 31.56 -12.20 2.99
N LYS A 121 32.49 -11.98 2.02
CA LYS A 121 32.40 -10.80 1.13
C LYS A 121 31.10 -10.81 0.33
N LYS A 122 30.54 -9.61 0.08
CA LYS A 122 29.26 -9.41 -0.63
C LYS A 122 29.23 -10.13 -2.00
N GLU A 123 30.35 -10.19 -2.70
CA GLU A 123 30.46 -10.84 -4.01
C GLU A 123 30.28 -12.37 -3.96
N LYS A 124 30.52 -12.97 -2.79
CA LYS A 124 30.41 -14.42 -2.55
C LYS A 124 29.10 -14.83 -1.89
N MET A 125 28.25 -13.87 -1.55
CA MET A 125 26.92 -14.18 -1.00
C MET A 125 26.05 -14.80 -2.09
N PRO A 126 25.14 -15.74 -1.78
CA PRO A 126 24.20 -16.27 -2.76
C PRO A 126 23.28 -15.16 -3.30
N MET A 127 22.72 -15.39 -4.47
CA MET A 127 21.80 -14.47 -5.14
C MET A 127 20.40 -15.06 -5.18
N ASP A 128 19.41 -14.22 -5.47
CA ASP A 128 18.03 -14.61 -5.63
C ASP A 128 17.86 -15.49 -6.88
N ALA A 129 16.72 -16.16 -6.98
CA ALA A 129 16.27 -16.86 -8.18
C ALA A 129 14.89 -16.32 -8.63
N LEU A 130 14.56 -16.48 -9.91
CA LEU A 130 13.24 -16.20 -10.43
C LEU A 130 12.60 -17.50 -10.91
N VAL A 131 11.41 -17.79 -10.46
CA VAL A 131 10.61 -18.94 -10.88
C VAL A 131 9.47 -18.45 -11.74
N ILE A 132 9.36 -18.93 -12.96
CA ILE A 132 8.21 -18.76 -13.85
C ILE A 132 7.45 -20.08 -13.82
N TYR A 133 6.26 -20.06 -13.26
CA TYR A 133 5.40 -21.23 -13.12
C TYR A 133 4.19 -21.12 -14.03
N SER A 134 4.07 -22.07 -14.98
CA SER A 134 2.88 -22.17 -15.83
C SER A 134 1.74 -22.84 -15.06
N LEU A 135 0.57 -22.20 -15.04
CA LEU A 135 -0.63 -22.71 -14.37
C LEU A 135 -1.27 -23.91 -15.10
N SER A 136 -0.85 -24.18 -16.34
CA SER A 136 -1.17 -25.41 -17.08
C SER A 136 -0.15 -26.55 -16.86
N GLY A 137 0.91 -26.30 -16.10
CA GLY A 137 2.01 -27.22 -15.81
C GLY A 137 3.34 -26.76 -16.45
N GLY A 138 4.40 -26.93 -15.70
CA GLY A 138 5.75 -26.52 -16.09
C GLY A 138 6.33 -25.43 -15.19
N ARG A 139 7.66 -25.48 -15.07
CA ARG A 139 8.42 -24.56 -14.21
C ARG A 139 9.75 -24.26 -14.86
N GLU A 140 10.04 -22.98 -15.03
CA GLU A 140 11.39 -22.48 -15.38
C GLU A 140 12.02 -21.82 -14.15
N VAL A 141 13.30 -22.04 -13.92
CA VAL A 141 14.05 -21.40 -12.84
C VAL A 141 15.23 -20.65 -13.43
N ILE A 142 15.31 -19.36 -13.13
CA ILE A 142 16.39 -18.47 -13.53
C ILE A 142 17.22 -18.16 -12.29
N ASP A 143 18.39 -18.76 -12.19
CA ASP A 143 19.32 -18.57 -11.08
C ASP A 143 20.09 -17.26 -11.16
N SER A 144 20.65 -16.86 -10.01
CA SER A 144 21.50 -15.66 -9.90
C SER A 144 20.80 -14.37 -10.35
N LEU A 145 19.54 -14.23 -10.01
CA LEU A 145 18.72 -13.05 -10.32
C LEU A 145 19.30 -11.80 -9.66
N LYS A 146 19.50 -10.74 -10.45
CA LYS A 146 19.87 -9.41 -9.96
C LYS A 146 18.64 -8.50 -9.81
N THR A 147 17.79 -8.48 -10.81
CA THR A 147 16.53 -7.74 -10.82
C THR A 147 15.63 -8.25 -11.93
N PHE A 148 14.33 -8.01 -11.83
CA PHE A 148 13.35 -8.32 -12.88
C PHE A 148 12.22 -7.30 -12.94
N ARG A 149 11.52 -7.28 -14.08
CA ARG A 149 10.25 -6.59 -14.31
C ARG A 149 9.32 -7.52 -15.06
N LEU A 150 8.05 -7.54 -14.66
CA LEU A 150 6.98 -8.22 -15.38
C LEU A 150 6.14 -7.14 -16.09
N ALA A 151 5.77 -7.34 -17.33
CA ALA A 151 4.85 -6.45 -18.02
C ALA A 151 3.43 -6.60 -17.45
N GLU A 152 2.72 -5.49 -17.24
CA GLU A 152 1.39 -5.53 -16.62
C GLU A 152 0.28 -5.95 -17.60
N LYS A 153 0.47 -5.69 -18.89
CA LYS A 153 -0.52 -5.95 -19.95
C LYS A 153 -0.02 -6.87 -21.06
N ALA A 154 1.11 -7.53 -20.84
CA ALA A 154 1.67 -8.49 -21.76
C ALA A 154 2.37 -9.61 -21.00
N ASP A 155 2.41 -10.81 -21.56
CA ASP A 155 3.08 -11.96 -20.92
C ASP A 155 4.57 -11.97 -21.21
N TRP A 156 5.25 -10.91 -20.77
CA TRP A 156 6.68 -10.72 -20.94
C TRP A 156 7.38 -10.44 -19.60
N VAL A 157 8.59 -10.98 -19.49
CA VAL A 157 9.48 -10.71 -18.35
C VAL A 157 10.82 -10.19 -18.85
N ALA A 158 11.34 -9.16 -18.17
CA ALA A 158 12.65 -8.62 -18.38
C ALA A 158 13.48 -8.80 -17.10
N PHE A 159 14.72 -9.31 -17.20
CA PHE A 159 15.56 -9.56 -16.04
C PHE A 159 17.05 -9.44 -16.34
N GLN A 160 17.82 -9.23 -15.28
CA GLN A 160 19.29 -9.31 -15.30
C GLN A 160 19.77 -10.41 -14.36
N LYS A 161 20.89 -11.06 -14.72
CA LYS A 161 21.54 -12.13 -13.95
C LYS A 161 22.92 -11.70 -13.47
N GLY A 162 23.40 -12.36 -12.43
CA GLY A 162 24.78 -12.17 -11.96
C GLY A 162 25.07 -10.77 -11.39
N ARG A 163 26.12 -10.65 -10.60
CA ARG A 163 26.48 -9.38 -9.96
C ARG A 163 27.22 -8.41 -10.88
N LYS A 164 28.03 -8.97 -11.78
CA LYS A 164 28.86 -8.19 -12.71
C LYS A 164 28.27 -8.15 -14.11
N ASP A 165 27.47 -9.14 -14.47
CA ASP A 165 26.77 -9.17 -15.75
C ASP A 165 25.64 -8.14 -15.73
N SER A 166 25.63 -7.27 -16.72
CA SER A 166 24.62 -6.25 -16.93
C SER A 166 23.79 -6.52 -18.18
N THR A 167 23.87 -7.72 -18.74
CA THR A 167 23.03 -8.11 -19.87
C THR A 167 21.57 -8.16 -19.44
N LEU A 168 20.72 -7.48 -20.18
CA LEU A 168 19.27 -7.54 -20.06
C LEU A 168 18.76 -8.69 -20.91
N TYR A 169 17.96 -9.54 -20.34
CA TYR A 169 17.21 -10.59 -21.02
C TYR A 169 15.73 -10.23 -21.01
N VAL A 170 15.08 -10.26 -22.16
CA VAL A 170 13.65 -10.00 -22.30
C VAL A 170 13.03 -11.18 -23.03
N GLN A 171 12.11 -11.89 -22.41
CA GLN A 171 11.51 -13.11 -22.97
C GLN A 171 10.01 -13.20 -22.68
N PRO A 172 9.24 -13.88 -23.54
CA PRO A 172 7.86 -14.21 -23.24
C PRO A 172 7.79 -15.27 -22.15
N LEU A 173 6.69 -15.32 -21.43
CA LEU A 173 6.47 -16.29 -20.34
C LEU A 173 6.17 -17.71 -20.87
N ASN A 174 5.79 -17.87 -22.13
CA ASN A 174 5.42 -19.15 -22.76
C ASN A 174 6.61 -20.06 -23.10
N ALA A 175 7.78 -19.80 -22.55
CA ALA A 175 9.01 -20.54 -22.76
C ALA A 175 9.48 -20.66 -24.23
N ASN A 176 8.92 -19.87 -25.15
CA ASN A 176 9.42 -19.80 -26.53
C ASN A 176 10.69 -18.93 -26.58
N LEU A 177 11.84 -19.55 -26.31
CA LEU A 177 13.12 -18.84 -26.26
C LEU A 177 13.59 -18.31 -27.63
N SER A 178 12.97 -18.73 -28.74
CA SER A 178 13.31 -18.20 -30.07
C SER A 178 12.95 -16.69 -30.25
N THR A 179 12.08 -16.16 -29.38
CA THR A 179 11.71 -14.75 -29.34
C THR A 179 12.40 -13.98 -28.20
N ARG A 180 13.46 -14.50 -27.61
CA ARG A 180 14.22 -13.84 -26.57
C ARG A 180 15.08 -12.72 -27.12
N TYR A 181 15.01 -11.55 -26.50
CA TYR A 181 15.86 -10.41 -26.81
C TYR A 181 16.94 -10.25 -25.74
N GLU A 182 18.12 -9.85 -26.17
CA GLU A 182 19.26 -9.56 -25.29
C GLU A 182 19.81 -8.17 -25.61
N ALA A 183 20.24 -7.46 -24.56
CA ALA A 183 20.93 -6.19 -24.71
C ALA A 183 22.11 -6.13 -23.69
N PRO A 184 23.33 -5.81 -24.14
CA PRO A 184 24.51 -5.77 -23.29
C PRO A 184 24.55 -4.52 -22.42
N ALA A 185 25.28 -4.57 -21.32
CA ALA A 185 25.67 -3.44 -20.49
C ALA A 185 24.52 -2.51 -20.05
N VAL A 186 23.33 -3.08 -19.77
CA VAL A 186 22.12 -2.33 -19.40
C VAL A 186 22.19 -1.84 -17.96
N LYS A 187 21.97 -0.54 -17.77
CA LYS A 187 21.97 0.17 -16.48
C LYS A 187 20.58 0.24 -15.83
N ALA A 188 19.53 0.40 -16.66
CA ALA A 188 18.15 0.50 -16.21
C ALA A 188 17.19 0.06 -17.31
N PHE A 189 16.02 -0.45 -16.94
CA PHE A 189 14.94 -0.85 -17.84
C PHE A 189 13.60 -0.85 -17.11
N ASN A 190 12.52 -0.65 -17.85
CA ASN A 190 11.15 -0.84 -17.37
C ASN A 190 10.18 -1.00 -18.53
N PHE A 191 9.06 -1.68 -18.28
CA PHE A 191 7.94 -1.74 -19.20
C PHE A 191 7.07 -0.49 -19.08
N ALA A 192 6.34 -0.18 -20.15
CA ALA A 192 5.19 0.72 -20.10
C ALA A 192 4.04 0.04 -19.33
N GLU A 193 3.16 0.84 -18.74
CA GLU A 193 2.09 0.34 -17.86
C GLU A 193 1.04 -0.46 -18.63
N LYS A 194 0.60 0.04 -19.80
CA LYS A 194 -0.51 -0.56 -20.55
C LYS A 194 -0.13 -1.25 -21.86
N SER A 195 1.16 -1.48 -22.08
CA SER A 195 1.61 -2.17 -23.31
C SER A 195 2.85 -3.04 -23.08
N GLY A 196 3.26 -3.81 -24.09
CA GLY A 196 4.51 -4.57 -24.09
C GLY A 196 5.74 -3.74 -24.46
N MET A 197 5.64 -2.41 -24.52
CA MET A 197 6.79 -1.54 -24.79
C MET A 197 7.75 -1.52 -23.61
N LEU A 198 9.05 -1.64 -23.88
CA LEU A 198 10.09 -1.62 -22.85
C LEU A 198 11.18 -0.62 -23.23
N TYR A 199 11.55 0.27 -22.31
CA TYR A 199 12.77 1.03 -22.47
C TYR A 199 13.95 0.37 -21.76
N TYR A 200 15.15 0.53 -22.31
CA TYR A 200 16.38 0.21 -21.59
C TYR A 200 17.48 1.23 -21.89
N ILE A 201 18.34 1.45 -20.90
CA ILE A 201 19.51 2.33 -21.00
C ILE A 201 20.74 1.44 -20.99
N THR A 202 21.54 1.50 -22.06
CA THR A 202 22.77 0.71 -22.17
C THR A 202 24.02 1.59 -22.26
N ALA A 203 25.14 1.08 -21.75
CA ALA A 203 26.47 1.63 -22.04
C ALA A 203 26.98 1.21 -23.44
N GLY A 204 26.22 0.34 -24.12
CA GLY A 204 26.58 -0.24 -25.39
C GLY A 204 27.68 -1.27 -25.29
N ASP A 205 27.94 -1.93 -26.40
CA ASP A 205 29.17 -2.67 -26.65
C ASP A 205 29.91 -2.08 -27.84
N LYS A 206 31.16 -2.43 -28.00
CA LYS A 206 31.97 -1.86 -29.08
C LYS A 206 31.61 -2.40 -30.48
N ALA A 207 30.73 -3.41 -30.55
CA ALA A 207 30.48 -4.14 -31.78
C ALA A 207 29.09 -3.90 -32.38
N GLU A 208 28.00 -3.85 -31.56
CA GLU A 208 26.64 -3.89 -32.09
C GLU A 208 25.71 -2.80 -31.56
N GLU A 209 25.79 -2.43 -30.28
CA GLU A 209 24.88 -1.42 -29.70
C GLU A 209 25.64 -0.16 -29.26
N LYS A 210 25.22 1.01 -29.76
CA LYS A 210 25.69 2.30 -29.29
C LYS A 210 25.20 2.59 -27.86
N PRO A 211 25.96 3.34 -27.04
CA PRO A 211 25.46 3.78 -25.76
C PRO A 211 24.24 4.71 -25.91
N GLY A 212 23.20 4.48 -25.09
CA GLY A 212 22.01 5.32 -25.19
C GLY A 212 20.77 4.71 -24.54
N LEU A 213 19.65 5.38 -24.79
CA LEU A 213 18.30 4.96 -24.42
C LEU A 213 17.63 4.33 -25.65
N TYR A 214 17.16 3.12 -25.48
CA TYR A 214 16.45 2.35 -26.51
C TYR A 214 15.01 2.07 -26.09
N LEU A 215 14.16 1.93 -27.09
CA LEU A 215 12.80 1.42 -26.99
C LEU A 215 12.72 0.08 -27.72
N LEU A 216 12.19 -0.94 -27.06
CA LEU A 216 11.91 -2.27 -27.61
C LEU A 216 10.40 -2.50 -27.61
N ASN A 217 9.84 -2.77 -28.77
CA ASN A 217 8.51 -3.34 -28.88
C ASN A 217 8.65 -4.86 -28.78
N THR A 218 8.16 -5.47 -27.71
CA THR A 218 8.34 -6.91 -27.46
C THR A 218 7.54 -7.79 -28.40
N GLU A 219 6.44 -7.29 -28.97
CA GLU A 219 5.58 -8.04 -29.91
C GLU A 219 6.22 -8.14 -31.29
N THR A 220 6.78 -7.04 -31.78
CA THR A 220 7.37 -6.96 -33.13
C THR A 220 8.87 -7.19 -33.15
N GLY A 221 9.54 -7.11 -32.00
CA GLY A 221 11.00 -7.18 -31.88
C GLY A 221 11.75 -5.94 -32.36
N VAL A 222 11.04 -4.89 -32.74
CA VAL A 222 11.67 -3.66 -33.25
C VAL A 222 12.36 -2.91 -32.12
N LYS A 223 13.69 -2.69 -32.28
CA LYS A 223 14.50 -1.86 -31.39
C LYS A 223 14.72 -0.49 -32.04
N THR A 224 14.42 0.58 -31.32
CA THR A 224 14.64 1.96 -31.79
C THR A 224 15.58 2.70 -30.84
N LEU A 225 16.64 3.28 -31.36
CA LEU A 225 17.52 4.19 -30.60
C LEU A 225 16.81 5.54 -30.41
N ILE A 226 16.35 5.79 -29.19
CA ILE A 226 15.60 7.01 -28.83
C ILE A 226 16.55 8.20 -28.60
N LYS A 227 17.69 7.95 -27.92
CA LYS A 227 18.71 8.96 -27.67
C LYS A 227 20.08 8.31 -27.56
N GLU A 228 20.97 8.64 -28.49
CA GLU A 228 22.37 8.25 -28.41
C GLU A 228 23.10 9.10 -27.36
N GLY A 229 23.97 8.47 -26.60
CA GLY A 229 24.88 9.11 -25.65
C GLY A 229 25.15 8.28 -24.43
N ASP A 230 26.37 8.40 -23.90
CA ASP A 230 26.84 7.71 -22.71
C ASP A 230 26.72 8.59 -21.44
N GLY A 231 25.86 9.58 -21.45
CA GLY A 231 25.57 10.46 -20.33
C GLY A 231 24.70 9.82 -19.25
N VAL A 232 24.15 10.66 -18.40
CA VAL A 232 23.26 10.27 -17.30
C VAL A 232 21.81 10.47 -17.70
N PHE A 233 21.05 9.39 -17.71
CA PHE A 233 19.61 9.40 -17.88
C PHE A 233 18.93 9.31 -16.52
N LYS A 234 17.89 10.10 -16.30
CA LYS A 234 17.07 10.13 -15.07
C LYS A 234 15.59 10.24 -15.41
N GLN A 235 14.72 9.83 -14.46
CA GLN A 235 13.27 10.04 -14.53
C GLN A 235 12.63 9.56 -15.85
N VAL A 236 13.10 8.45 -16.44
CA VAL A 236 12.51 7.92 -17.68
C VAL A 236 11.09 7.47 -17.41
N THR A 237 10.11 8.00 -18.12
CA THR A 237 8.70 7.71 -17.95
C THR A 237 7.96 7.60 -19.27
N PHE A 238 7.02 6.69 -19.35
CA PHE A 238 6.05 6.59 -20.43
C PHE A 238 4.78 7.39 -20.12
N ASP A 239 4.03 7.75 -21.16
CA ASP A 239 2.60 7.98 -21.01
C ASP A 239 1.86 6.66 -20.76
N GLU A 240 0.55 6.72 -20.53
CA GLU A 240 -0.26 5.58 -20.12
C GLU A 240 -0.20 4.42 -21.14
N ASP A 241 -0.25 4.75 -22.44
CA ASP A 241 -0.29 3.77 -23.53
C ASP A 241 1.11 3.32 -24.00
N GLY A 242 2.16 3.97 -23.53
CA GLY A 242 3.55 3.69 -23.94
C GLY A 242 3.92 4.24 -25.31
N ALA A 243 3.12 5.17 -25.86
CA ALA A 243 3.36 5.82 -27.15
C ALA A 243 4.41 6.93 -27.05
N ASN A 244 4.45 7.65 -25.93
CA ASN A 244 5.39 8.72 -25.68
C ASN A 244 6.33 8.37 -24.53
N LEU A 245 7.58 8.78 -24.65
CA LEU A 245 8.62 8.56 -23.65
C LEU A 245 9.33 9.87 -23.32
N ALA A 246 9.34 10.26 -22.05
CA ALA A 246 10.06 11.44 -21.58
C ALA A 246 11.17 11.06 -20.61
N PHE A 247 12.25 11.83 -20.59
CA PHE A 247 13.38 11.60 -19.71
C PHE A 247 14.23 12.85 -19.51
N LEU A 248 15.03 12.83 -18.45
CA LEU A 248 16.09 13.82 -18.23
C LEU A 248 17.42 13.25 -18.69
N TYR A 249 18.23 14.09 -19.36
CA TYR A 249 19.56 13.70 -19.84
C TYR A 249 20.61 14.77 -19.51
N CYS A 250 21.80 14.31 -19.14
CA CYS A 250 22.99 15.12 -19.00
C CYS A 250 24.19 14.41 -19.64
N ALA A 251 24.87 15.06 -20.57
CA ALA A 251 26.04 14.48 -21.23
C ALA A 251 27.26 14.36 -20.30
N GLN A 252 27.36 15.17 -19.25
CA GLN A 252 28.47 15.19 -18.31
C GLN A 252 28.32 14.10 -17.23
N LYS A 253 29.30 13.19 -17.14
CA LYS A 253 29.29 12.09 -16.15
C LYS A 253 29.88 12.47 -14.80
N ASP A 254 30.92 13.25 -14.79
CA ASP A 254 31.85 13.44 -13.67
C ASP A 254 31.73 14.81 -12.99
N SER A 255 30.71 15.60 -13.30
CA SER A 255 30.48 16.87 -12.61
C SER A 255 29.77 16.65 -11.29
N CYS A 256 30.17 17.37 -10.25
CA CYS A 256 29.47 17.40 -8.96
C CYS A 256 28.07 18.03 -9.06
N TYR A 257 27.75 18.59 -10.20
CA TYR A 257 26.44 19.11 -10.56
C TYR A 257 26.12 18.75 -12.01
N LYS A 258 24.94 18.22 -12.25
CA LYS A 258 24.48 17.77 -13.55
C LYS A 258 23.41 18.70 -14.09
N ALA A 259 23.77 19.48 -15.12
CA ALA A 259 22.80 20.30 -15.83
C ALA A 259 21.92 19.39 -16.69
N MET A 260 20.74 19.02 -16.16
CA MET A 260 19.79 18.20 -16.88
C MET A 260 19.08 18.96 -17.96
N SER A 261 18.77 18.29 -19.08
CA SER A 261 17.83 18.73 -20.10
C SER A 261 16.65 17.73 -20.17
N LEU A 262 15.50 18.24 -20.58
CA LEU A 262 14.25 17.47 -20.74
C LEU A 262 14.12 17.05 -22.20
N TRP A 263 13.90 15.77 -22.42
CA TRP A 263 13.78 15.15 -23.74
C TRP A 263 12.43 14.44 -23.86
N LEU A 264 11.87 14.46 -25.08
CA LEU A 264 10.61 13.83 -25.43
C LEU A 264 10.75 13.05 -26.73
N SER A 265 10.35 11.79 -26.71
CA SER A 265 10.12 10.94 -27.87
C SER A 265 8.62 10.73 -28.02
N GLN A 266 8.10 10.97 -29.23
CA GLN A 266 6.69 10.76 -29.54
C GLN A 266 6.57 9.64 -30.58
N GLN A 267 5.63 8.74 -30.37
CA GLN A 267 5.35 7.60 -31.27
C GLN A 267 6.60 6.77 -31.59
N GLY A 268 7.52 6.62 -30.63
CA GLY A 268 8.75 5.86 -30.79
C GLY A 268 9.80 6.51 -31.70
N ALA A 269 9.61 7.76 -32.14
CA ALA A 269 10.62 8.51 -32.89
C ALA A 269 11.83 8.90 -32.03
N PRO A 270 13.01 9.18 -32.61
CA PRO A 270 14.14 9.73 -31.89
C PRO A 270 13.74 10.96 -31.07
N ALA A 271 14.23 11.04 -29.83
CA ALA A 271 13.83 12.12 -28.92
C ALA A 271 14.41 13.46 -29.32
N THR A 272 13.64 14.50 -29.06
CA THR A 272 14.06 15.90 -29.20
C THR A 272 14.22 16.56 -27.84
N GLU A 273 15.17 17.51 -27.71
CA GLU A 273 15.30 18.31 -26.50
C GLU A 273 14.20 19.37 -26.46
N VAL A 274 13.39 19.36 -25.41
CA VAL A 274 12.25 20.27 -25.23
C VAL A 274 12.51 21.37 -24.22
N ALA A 275 13.47 21.16 -23.32
CA ALA A 275 13.92 22.17 -22.37
C ALA A 275 15.35 21.92 -21.89
N ALA A 276 16.10 23.00 -21.65
CA ALA A 276 17.45 22.96 -21.11
C ALA A 276 17.69 24.10 -20.12
N ARG A 277 18.87 24.11 -19.51
CA ARG A 277 19.38 25.23 -18.70
C ARG A 277 19.28 26.55 -19.45
N GLY A 278 18.82 27.60 -18.75
CA GLY A 278 18.66 28.93 -19.35
C GLY A 278 17.37 29.13 -20.13
N ASN A 279 16.43 28.19 -20.06
CA ASN A 279 15.10 28.39 -20.62
C ASN A 279 14.42 29.60 -19.97
N ARG A 280 13.87 30.52 -20.81
CA ARG A 280 13.27 31.78 -20.36
C ARG A 280 12.00 31.62 -19.52
N ALA A 281 11.37 30.47 -19.57
CA ALA A 281 10.18 30.18 -18.76
C ALA A 281 10.53 29.85 -17.28
N PHE A 282 11.80 29.60 -16.97
CA PHE A 282 12.24 29.35 -15.61
C PHE A 282 12.54 30.63 -14.85
N PRO A 283 12.34 30.68 -13.53
CA PRO A 283 12.87 31.76 -12.72
C PRO A 283 14.38 31.91 -12.90
N LYS A 284 14.89 33.15 -12.75
CA LYS A 284 16.31 33.43 -12.91
C LYS A 284 17.17 32.57 -11.99
N GLY A 285 18.14 31.85 -12.54
CA GLY A 285 19.05 30.98 -11.79
C GLY A 285 18.44 29.60 -11.45
N TRP A 286 17.31 29.24 -12.07
CA TRP A 286 16.74 27.91 -11.93
C TRP A 286 17.10 26.98 -13.08
N VAL A 287 17.07 25.68 -12.77
CA VAL A 287 17.41 24.61 -13.70
C VAL A 287 16.40 23.47 -13.57
N ILE A 288 16.41 22.53 -14.51
CA ILE A 288 15.67 21.29 -14.42
C ILE A 288 16.27 20.42 -13.32
N SER A 289 15.45 20.01 -12.36
CA SER A 289 15.86 19.18 -11.23
C SER A 289 15.83 17.69 -11.59
N GLU A 290 16.92 16.98 -11.31
CA GLU A 290 16.96 15.52 -11.45
C GLU A 290 16.06 14.78 -10.42
N HIS A 291 15.59 15.48 -9.40
CA HIS A 291 14.77 14.94 -8.30
C HIS A 291 13.27 15.13 -8.54
N GLY A 292 12.87 15.98 -9.48
CA GLY A 292 11.48 16.20 -9.84
C GLY A 292 10.93 15.01 -10.64
N LYS A 293 9.77 14.51 -10.25
CA LYS A 293 9.09 13.44 -10.99
C LYS A 293 8.65 13.95 -12.35
N LEU A 294 8.94 13.17 -13.41
CA LEU A 294 8.28 13.34 -14.70
C LEU A 294 6.94 12.62 -14.70
N GLN A 295 5.91 13.28 -15.22
CA GLN A 295 4.58 12.71 -15.32
C GLN A 295 3.83 13.31 -16.51
N PHE A 296 3.32 12.46 -17.40
CA PHE A 296 2.34 12.88 -18.39
C PHE A 296 0.98 13.16 -17.75
N SER A 297 0.20 14.07 -18.32
CA SER A 297 -1.24 14.11 -18.06
C SER A 297 -1.90 12.89 -18.68
N LYS A 298 -3.14 12.59 -18.27
CA LYS A 298 -3.87 11.40 -18.75
C LYS A 298 -4.02 11.38 -20.28
N SER A 299 -4.32 12.54 -20.86
CA SER A 299 -4.43 12.68 -22.32
C SER A 299 -3.07 12.74 -23.03
N ALA A 300 -1.95 12.69 -22.28
CA ALA A 300 -0.60 12.92 -22.78
C ALA A 300 -0.42 14.29 -23.50
N SER A 301 -1.31 15.26 -23.29
CA SER A 301 -1.20 16.61 -23.86
C SER A 301 -0.20 17.49 -23.12
N ARG A 302 0.15 17.13 -21.87
CA ARG A 302 1.05 17.85 -20.98
C ARG A 302 2.09 16.91 -20.37
N LEU A 303 3.29 17.44 -20.14
CA LEU A 303 4.35 16.76 -19.40
C LEU A 303 4.75 17.62 -18.21
N PHE A 304 4.53 17.14 -17.01
CA PHE A 304 4.96 17.78 -15.77
C PHE A 304 6.37 17.34 -15.41
N PHE A 305 7.17 18.29 -14.92
CA PHE A 305 8.56 18.05 -14.52
C PHE A 305 8.96 18.99 -13.38
N GLY A 306 10.09 18.70 -12.72
CA GLY A 306 10.59 19.49 -11.61
C GLY A 306 11.66 20.49 -12.05
N THR A 307 11.60 21.69 -11.48
CA THR A 307 12.66 22.71 -11.53
C THR A 307 13.15 23.01 -10.12
N SER A 308 14.33 23.58 -9.99
CA SER A 308 14.90 24.05 -8.71
C SER A 308 15.89 25.17 -8.92
N PRO A 309 16.20 25.99 -7.90
CA PRO A 309 17.40 26.80 -7.91
C PRO A 309 18.62 25.95 -8.28
N GLU A 310 19.56 26.53 -9.01
CA GLU A 310 20.76 25.81 -9.38
C GLU A 310 21.54 25.37 -8.12
N PRO A 311 21.82 24.07 -7.97
CA PRO A 311 22.52 23.56 -6.80
C PRO A 311 23.91 24.19 -6.66
N ARG A 312 24.25 24.65 -5.45
CA ARG A 312 25.59 25.15 -5.17
C ARG A 312 26.60 24.01 -5.33
N GLN A 313 27.67 24.27 -6.05
CA GLN A 313 28.76 23.30 -6.16
C GLN A 313 29.42 23.11 -4.79
N LYS A 314 29.70 21.84 -4.44
CA LYS A 314 30.49 21.57 -3.25
C LYS A 314 31.90 22.15 -3.45
N ASP A 315 32.37 22.93 -2.49
CA ASP A 315 33.76 23.27 -2.42
C ASP A 315 34.59 22.02 -2.12
N THR A 316 35.25 21.50 -3.15
CA THR A 316 36.09 20.31 -3.07
C THR A 316 37.55 20.65 -2.68
N LEU A 317 37.90 21.94 -2.62
CA LEU A 317 39.23 22.38 -2.23
C LEU A 317 39.41 22.50 -0.72
N GLN A 318 38.30 22.58 0.03
CA GLN A 318 38.34 22.64 1.49
C GLN A 318 38.29 21.24 2.10
N LEU A 319 39.31 20.87 2.86
CA LEU A 319 39.32 19.62 3.63
C LEU A 319 38.17 19.60 4.64
N ALA A 320 37.63 18.40 4.91
CA ALA A 320 36.50 18.22 5.82
C ALA A 320 36.79 18.72 7.24
N GLU A 321 38.02 18.54 7.70
CA GLU A 321 38.54 19.00 8.99
C GLU A 321 38.60 20.54 9.13
N ASN A 322 38.69 21.27 8.02
CA ASN A 322 38.75 22.73 7.97
C ASN A 322 37.34 23.36 7.85
N ARG A 323 36.28 22.55 7.76
CA ARG A 323 34.91 23.06 7.68
C ARG A 323 34.38 23.34 9.06
N PRO A 324 33.97 24.56 9.36
CA PRO A 324 33.35 24.84 10.65
C PRO A 324 32.05 24.03 10.82
N ASN A 325 31.90 23.38 11.94
CA ASN A 325 30.66 22.73 12.35
C ASN A 325 29.94 23.64 13.34
N VAL A 326 29.11 24.53 12.81
CA VAL A 326 28.35 25.50 13.62
C VAL A 326 26.86 25.16 13.54
N GLN A 327 26.24 25.10 14.70
CA GLN A 327 24.79 24.98 14.85
C GLN A 327 24.27 26.33 15.35
N VAL A 328 23.30 26.89 14.62
CA VAL A 328 22.61 28.11 15.04
C VAL A 328 21.22 27.73 15.57
N TRP A 329 20.96 28.05 16.79
CA TRP A 329 19.68 27.85 17.48
C TRP A 329 19.07 29.21 17.73
N SER A 330 17.95 29.50 17.05
CA SER A 330 17.20 30.73 17.24
C SER A 330 15.76 30.42 17.58
N TRP A 331 15.16 31.21 18.44
CA TRP A 331 13.77 31.07 18.88
C TRP A 331 12.75 31.44 17.80
N ASP A 332 13.16 32.24 16.82
CA ASP A 332 12.35 32.75 15.72
C ASP A 332 12.53 31.93 14.42
N GLU A 333 13.33 30.86 14.47
CA GLU A 333 13.44 29.93 13.33
C GLU A 333 12.11 29.26 13.03
N PRO A 334 11.59 29.35 11.80
CA PRO A 334 10.30 28.77 11.41
C PRO A 334 10.27 27.24 11.50
N VAL A 335 11.43 26.60 11.54
CA VAL A 335 11.60 25.15 11.71
C VAL A 335 12.73 24.89 12.67
N GLN A 336 12.53 24.08 13.70
CA GLN A 336 13.57 23.74 14.67
C GLN A 336 14.81 23.14 13.99
N TYR A 337 15.99 23.45 14.49
CA TYR A 337 17.26 22.98 13.96
C TYR A 337 17.31 21.45 13.77
N THR A 338 16.86 20.67 14.74
CA THR A 338 16.84 19.22 14.67
C THR A 338 15.95 18.69 13.54
N VAL A 339 14.84 19.36 13.25
CA VAL A 339 13.94 19.05 12.15
C VAL A 339 14.56 19.46 10.81
N GLN A 340 15.28 20.60 10.77
CA GLN A 340 16.03 21.01 9.57
C GLN A 340 17.13 19.99 9.23
N ASP A 341 17.90 19.55 10.22
CA ASP A 341 18.98 18.56 10.02
C ASP A 341 18.41 17.19 9.60
N TYR A 342 17.33 16.72 10.22
CA TYR A 342 16.61 15.51 9.83
C TYR A 342 16.10 15.58 8.39
N ASN A 343 15.56 16.70 7.95
CA ASN A 343 15.02 16.89 6.60
C ASN A 343 16.05 17.37 5.56
N LYS A 344 17.30 17.65 5.94
CA LYS A 344 18.34 18.23 5.10
C LYS A 344 18.45 17.58 3.72
N GLU A 345 18.56 16.24 3.67
CA GLU A 345 18.66 15.50 2.40
C GLU A 345 17.40 15.64 1.54
N LYS A 346 16.24 15.73 2.15
CA LYS A 346 14.98 15.96 1.45
C LYS A 346 14.91 17.38 0.89
N GLU A 347 15.30 18.37 1.69
CA GLU A 347 15.31 19.77 1.28
C GLU A 347 16.32 20.04 0.14
N LEU A 348 17.49 19.43 0.20
CA LEU A 348 18.49 19.53 -0.89
C LEU A 348 17.98 18.91 -2.22
N LYS A 349 16.99 18.03 -2.17
CA LYS A 349 16.34 17.40 -3.34
C LYS A 349 15.00 18.03 -3.69
N ARG A 350 14.61 19.10 -3.01
CA ARG A 350 13.33 19.78 -3.27
C ARG A 350 13.27 20.27 -4.71
N SER A 351 12.12 20.06 -5.33
CA SER A 351 11.85 20.51 -6.70
C SER A 351 10.46 21.10 -6.78
N TYR A 352 10.27 21.98 -7.75
CA TYR A 352 9.04 22.75 -7.94
C TYR A 352 8.48 22.45 -9.32
N GLN A 353 7.19 22.23 -9.39
CA GLN A 353 6.56 21.73 -10.61
C GLN A 353 6.45 22.79 -11.68
N ALA A 354 6.80 22.39 -12.90
CA ALA A 354 6.55 23.09 -14.16
C ALA A 354 5.82 22.17 -15.12
N VAL A 355 5.21 22.70 -16.16
CA VAL A 355 4.51 21.96 -17.20
C VAL A 355 5.06 22.32 -18.58
N TYR A 356 5.21 21.33 -19.44
CA TYR A 356 5.47 21.45 -20.87
C TYR A 356 4.21 21.04 -21.63
N HIS A 357 3.67 21.94 -22.47
CA HIS A 357 2.55 21.68 -23.37
C HIS A 357 3.06 21.04 -24.65
N ILE A 358 2.72 19.77 -24.87
CA ILE A 358 3.24 18.96 -25.98
C ILE A 358 2.80 19.53 -27.32
N ASN A 359 1.53 19.94 -27.43
CA ASN A 359 0.97 20.59 -28.62
C ASN A 359 1.24 22.10 -28.63
N GLY A 360 2.45 22.53 -28.83
CA GLY A 360 2.75 23.98 -28.89
C GLY A 360 4.10 24.35 -28.32
N GLY A 361 4.77 23.42 -27.65
CA GLY A 361 6.16 23.59 -27.20
C GLY A 361 6.33 24.62 -26.08
N ARG A 362 5.25 25.02 -25.39
CA ARG A 362 5.28 26.04 -24.34
C ARG A 362 5.57 25.45 -22.99
N ILE A 363 6.38 26.13 -22.18
CA ILE A 363 6.65 25.78 -20.79
C ILE A 363 6.04 26.84 -19.87
N CYS A 364 5.50 26.37 -18.75
CA CYS A 364 4.97 27.22 -17.71
C CYS A 364 5.47 26.74 -16.33
N GLN A 365 6.02 27.68 -15.52
CA GLN A 365 6.37 27.42 -14.13
C GLN A 365 5.10 27.51 -13.26
N LEU A 366 4.81 26.45 -12.48
CA LEU A 366 3.59 26.37 -11.68
C LEU A 366 3.83 26.66 -10.20
N ALA A 367 4.84 26.03 -9.62
CA ALA A 367 5.20 26.12 -8.21
C ALA A 367 6.57 26.78 -8.03
N ASP A 368 6.83 27.34 -6.85
CA ASP A 368 8.11 27.94 -6.46
C ASP A 368 8.41 27.72 -4.97
N GLU A 369 9.44 28.40 -4.44
CA GLU A 369 9.87 28.28 -3.04
C GLU A 369 8.81 28.76 -2.05
N GLU A 370 7.96 29.69 -2.44
CA GLU A 370 6.87 30.25 -1.61
C GLU A 370 5.64 29.36 -1.66
N LEU A 371 5.25 28.89 -2.85
CA LEU A 371 4.09 28.07 -3.12
C LEU A 371 4.54 26.70 -3.66
N SER A 372 4.99 25.83 -2.76
CA SER A 372 5.70 24.62 -3.14
C SER A 372 4.82 23.38 -3.31
N GLN A 373 3.63 23.35 -2.73
CA GLN A 373 2.73 22.20 -2.80
C GLN A 373 1.70 22.41 -3.91
N ILE A 374 1.54 21.42 -4.80
CA ILE A 374 0.59 21.47 -5.90
C ILE A 374 -0.21 20.18 -5.98
N LEU A 375 -1.52 20.30 -6.20
CA LEU A 375 -2.44 19.20 -6.51
C LEU A 375 -2.99 19.42 -7.91
N LEU A 376 -2.83 18.43 -8.77
CA LEU A 376 -3.35 18.43 -10.13
C LEU A 376 -4.75 17.80 -10.15
N GLY A 377 -5.70 18.45 -10.80
CA GLY A 377 -7.01 17.89 -11.09
C GLY A 377 -6.99 17.09 -12.40
N ASP A 378 -7.93 16.14 -12.54
CA ASP A 378 -8.13 15.31 -13.74
C ASP A 378 -6.82 14.71 -14.30
N GLU A 379 -6.00 14.16 -13.41
CA GLU A 379 -4.67 13.60 -13.73
C GLU A 379 -3.75 14.55 -14.55
N GLY A 380 -3.92 15.85 -14.32
CA GLY A 380 -3.17 16.89 -15.01
C GLY A 380 -3.85 17.45 -16.27
N ASP A 381 -5.06 17.00 -16.60
CA ASP A 381 -5.82 17.52 -17.74
C ASP A 381 -6.74 18.68 -17.36
N ALA A 382 -7.04 18.89 -16.08
CA ALA A 382 -7.79 20.07 -15.66
C ALA A 382 -7.06 21.38 -16.03
N PRO A 383 -7.79 22.46 -16.30
CA PRO A 383 -7.18 23.76 -16.65
C PRO A 383 -6.49 24.44 -15.47
N LEU A 384 -6.94 24.13 -14.26
CA LEU A 384 -6.46 24.70 -13.00
C LEU A 384 -5.92 23.62 -12.07
N ALA A 385 -4.92 23.98 -11.29
CA ALA A 385 -4.44 23.19 -10.17
C ALA A 385 -4.55 23.97 -8.86
N LEU A 386 -4.43 23.30 -7.74
CA LEU A 386 -4.44 23.89 -6.41
C LEU A 386 -3.00 23.97 -5.88
N LEU A 387 -2.54 25.18 -5.57
CA LEU A 387 -1.30 25.42 -4.84
C LEU A 387 -1.59 25.66 -3.37
N SER A 388 -0.65 25.29 -2.51
CA SER A 388 -0.72 25.63 -1.10
C SER A 388 0.67 25.85 -0.48
N THR A 389 0.67 26.62 0.61
CA THR A 389 1.86 26.83 1.44
C THR A 389 1.46 26.98 2.91
N SER A 390 2.21 26.31 3.77
CA SER A 390 2.14 26.52 5.22
C SER A 390 3.31 27.32 5.78
N ARG A 391 4.23 27.73 4.91
CA ARG A 391 5.49 28.38 5.30
C ARG A 391 5.29 29.63 6.18
N PRO A 392 4.32 30.54 5.91
CA PRO A 392 4.09 31.70 6.75
C PRO A 392 3.67 31.35 8.19
N TYR A 393 3.16 30.15 8.41
CA TYR A 393 2.59 29.68 9.68
C TYR A 393 3.44 28.64 10.39
N SER A 394 4.63 28.32 9.86
CA SER A 394 5.47 27.25 10.40
C SER A 394 5.86 27.46 11.87
N LEU A 395 6.18 28.71 12.25
CA LEU A 395 6.53 29.03 13.63
C LEU A 395 5.33 28.83 14.57
N SER A 396 4.16 29.39 14.24
CA SER A 396 2.97 29.29 15.09
C SER A 396 2.45 27.85 15.22
N SER A 397 2.65 27.02 14.18
CA SER A 397 2.23 25.61 14.20
C SER A 397 2.92 24.78 15.30
N MET A 398 4.09 25.19 15.77
CA MET A 398 4.79 24.53 16.89
C MET A 398 4.06 24.67 18.22
N TRP A 399 3.25 25.72 18.37
CA TRP A 399 2.51 26.03 19.59
C TRP A 399 1.03 25.67 19.47
N GLU A 400 0.48 25.83 18.26
CA GLU A 400 -0.95 25.60 17.99
C GLU A 400 -1.31 24.11 17.86
N GLY A 401 -0.30 23.23 17.65
CA GLY A 401 -0.53 21.81 17.37
C GLY A 401 -1.16 21.55 16.00
N ARG A 402 -1.44 22.61 15.23
CA ARG A 402 -2.08 22.60 13.89
C ARG A 402 -1.33 23.51 12.96
N THR A 403 -1.48 23.26 11.67
CA THR A 403 -0.81 24.06 10.63
C THR A 403 -1.83 24.73 9.75
N ARG A 404 -1.80 26.06 9.73
CA ARG A 404 -2.55 26.87 8.75
C ARG A 404 -1.85 26.83 7.38
N SER A 405 -2.62 27.06 6.33
CA SER A 405 -2.09 27.18 4.98
C SER A 405 -2.81 28.28 4.20
N ASP A 406 -2.08 28.83 3.24
CA ASP A 406 -2.68 29.64 2.18
C ASP A 406 -2.92 28.75 0.96
N TYR A 407 -4.04 28.95 0.28
CA TYR A 407 -4.45 28.19 -0.88
C TYR A 407 -4.67 29.11 -2.08
N TYR A 408 -4.17 28.67 -3.24
CA TYR A 408 -4.28 29.41 -4.51
C TYR A 408 -4.72 28.47 -5.63
N THR A 409 -5.47 28.98 -6.60
CA THR A 409 -5.51 28.34 -7.91
C THR A 409 -4.30 28.75 -8.71
N VAL A 410 -3.82 27.87 -9.59
CA VAL A 410 -2.83 28.16 -10.62
C VAL A 410 -3.34 27.67 -11.96
N SER A 411 -3.31 28.52 -12.97
CA SER A 411 -3.60 28.17 -14.36
C SER A 411 -2.45 27.31 -14.91
N LEU A 412 -2.78 26.12 -15.41
CA LEU A 412 -1.77 25.27 -16.07
C LEU A 412 -1.35 25.84 -17.43
N GLU A 413 -2.11 26.80 -17.96
CA GLU A 413 -1.89 27.40 -19.28
C GLU A 413 -0.81 28.49 -19.24
N ASP A 414 -0.85 29.38 -18.23
CA ASP A 414 0.03 30.54 -18.14
C ASP A 414 0.69 30.76 -16.78
N GLY A 415 0.38 29.92 -15.77
CA GLY A 415 0.93 30.03 -14.42
C GLY A 415 0.34 31.14 -13.56
N SER A 416 -0.69 31.86 -14.05
CA SER A 416 -1.36 32.89 -13.26
C SER A 416 -2.00 32.30 -12.01
N ARG A 417 -1.90 33.02 -10.89
CA ARG A 417 -2.31 32.54 -9.57
C ARG A 417 -3.38 33.46 -8.99
N LYS A 418 -4.37 32.87 -8.31
CA LYS A 418 -5.40 33.60 -7.58
C LYS A 418 -5.52 33.03 -6.17
N LEU A 419 -5.44 33.89 -5.15
CA LEU A 419 -5.67 33.52 -3.76
C LEU A 419 -7.12 33.03 -3.57
N LEU A 420 -7.29 31.88 -2.92
CA LEU A 420 -8.59 31.30 -2.56
C LEU A 420 -8.88 31.45 -1.08
N ALA A 421 -7.91 31.15 -0.24
CA ALA A 421 -8.03 31.23 1.21
C ALA A 421 -6.67 31.52 1.84
N SER A 422 -6.66 32.25 2.95
CA SER A 422 -5.45 32.57 3.71
C SER A 422 -5.64 32.17 5.18
N ALA A 423 -4.56 31.68 5.80
CA ALA A 423 -4.50 31.25 7.18
C ALA A 423 -5.57 30.18 7.54
N ASP A 424 -5.95 29.32 6.61
CA ASP A 424 -6.99 28.31 6.83
C ASP A 424 -6.40 26.98 7.33
N TYR A 425 -7.05 26.35 8.32
CA TYR A 425 -6.70 25.03 8.83
C TYR A 425 -7.22 23.88 7.96
N GLY A 426 -8.21 24.12 7.10
CA GLY A 426 -8.80 23.13 6.22
C GLY A 426 -7.78 22.47 5.30
N ARG A 427 -7.84 21.15 5.16
CA ARG A 427 -7.01 20.41 4.21
C ARG A 427 -7.72 20.30 2.86
N TYR A 428 -7.50 21.26 1.99
CA TYR A 428 -8.14 21.35 0.70
C TYR A 428 -7.72 20.19 -0.21
N ARG A 429 -8.69 19.61 -0.90
CA ARG A 429 -8.55 18.57 -1.91
C ARG A 429 -9.24 19.01 -3.18
N LEU A 430 -8.91 18.39 -4.31
CA LEU A 430 -9.60 18.59 -5.57
C LEU A 430 -10.56 17.44 -5.86
N SER A 431 -11.73 17.76 -6.44
CA SER A 431 -12.59 16.78 -7.06
C SER A 431 -11.88 16.09 -8.25
N PRO A 432 -12.29 14.90 -8.68
CA PRO A 432 -11.59 14.12 -9.71
C PRO A 432 -11.33 14.89 -11.01
N GLN A 433 -12.30 15.69 -11.50
CA GLN A 433 -12.12 16.54 -12.69
C GLN A 433 -11.57 17.92 -12.37
N GLY A 434 -11.30 18.23 -11.10
CA GLY A 434 -10.76 19.53 -10.69
C GLY A 434 -11.74 20.70 -10.76
N LYS A 435 -13.06 20.45 -10.84
CA LYS A 435 -14.06 21.53 -10.85
C LYS A 435 -14.22 22.20 -9.52
N TYR A 436 -14.02 21.45 -8.42
CA TYR A 436 -14.18 21.94 -7.05
C TYR A 436 -12.92 21.66 -6.23
N ALA A 437 -12.54 22.61 -5.39
CA ALA A 437 -11.79 22.33 -4.17
C ALA A 437 -12.80 22.01 -3.05
N TYR A 438 -12.47 21.07 -2.16
CA TYR A 438 -13.36 20.70 -1.04
C TYR A 438 -12.55 20.37 0.21
N TRP A 439 -13.11 20.65 1.36
CA TRP A 439 -12.46 20.40 2.65
C TRP A 439 -13.45 20.33 3.79
N TYR A 440 -13.05 19.76 4.87
CA TYR A 440 -13.71 19.84 6.16
C TYR A 440 -13.04 20.92 6.99
N ALA A 441 -13.81 21.88 7.46
CA ALA A 441 -13.36 22.92 8.38
C ALA A 441 -13.62 22.43 9.82
N GLU A 442 -12.53 22.08 10.51
CA GLU A 442 -12.61 21.52 11.86
C GLU A 442 -13.20 22.50 12.86
N THR A 443 -12.92 23.82 12.71
CA THR A 443 -13.35 24.88 13.63
C THR A 443 -14.86 25.07 13.71
N ASP A 444 -15.57 24.76 12.65
CA ASP A 444 -17.03 24.88 12.58
C ASP A 444 -17.73 23.56 12.26
N SER A 445 -16.94 22.46 12.21
CA SER A 445 -17.40 21.08 11.99
C SER A 445 -18.21 20.91 10.71
N CYS A 446 -17.83 21.61 9.63
CA CYS A 446 -18.55 21.66 8.38
C CYS A 446 -17.75 21.26 7.16
N TRP A 447 -18.42 20.66 6.19
CA TRP A 447 -17.88 20.45 4.84
C TRP A 447 -18.17 21.64 3.94
N TYR A 448 -17.19 22.00 3.15
CA TYR A 448 -17.25 23.07 2.16
C TYR A 448 -16.79 22.60 0.79
N THR A 449 -17.31 23.24 -0.23
CA THR A 449 -16.77 23.23 -1.59
C THR A 449 -16.46 24.66 -2.04
N LEU A 450 -15.56 24.77 -2.99
CA LEU A 450 -15.23 26.00 -3.68
C LEU A 450 -15.14 25.70 -5.18
N SER A 451 -15.95 26.39 -5.97
CA SER A 451 -15.88 26.29 -7.43
C SER A 451 -14.57 26.86 -7.93
N MET A 452 -13.80 26.07 -8.67
CA MET A 452 -12.52 26.49 -9.23
C MET A 452 -12.67 27.52 -10.35
N ALA A 453 -13.84 27.55 -11.00
CA ALA A 453 -14.12 28.46 -12.12
C ALA A 453 -14.33 29.90 -11.67
N ASP A 454 -15.16 30.14 -10.67
CA ASP A 454 -15.54 31.48 -10.23
C ASP A 454 -15.10 31.81 -8.79
N GLY A 455 -14.66 30.81 -8.02
CA GLY A 455 -14.23 30.98 -6.62
C GLY A 455 -15.37 31.05 -5.63
N LYS A 456 -16.58 30.65 -6.02
CA LYS A 456 -17.73 30.61 -5.12
C LYS A 456 -17.58 29.53 -4.07
N LYS A 457 -17.59 29.90 -2.79
CA LYS A 457 -17.56 29.00 -1.63
C LYS A 457 -18.99 28.61 -1.26
N ASN A 458 -19.25 27.31 -1.11
CA ASN A 458 -20.53 26.77 -0.69
C ASN A 458 -20.34 25.96 0.60
N GLN A 459 -21.19 26.18 1.59
CA GLN A 459 -21.25 25.38 2.81
C GLN A 459 -22.21 24.21 2.56
N LEU A 460 -21.71 22.98 2.66
CA LEU A 460 -22.50 21.78 2.39
C LEU A 460 -23.22 21.25 3.64
N THR A 461 -22.61 21.41 4.81
CA THR A 461 -23.17 20.90 6.07
C THR A 461 -23.19 21.99 7.12
N THR A 462 -24.14 21.88 8.06
CA THR A 462 -24.16 22.68 9.29
C THR A 462 -24.34 21.75 10.49
N PRO A 463 -23.79 22.06 11.67
CA PRO A 463 -23.96 21.24 12.86
C PRO A 463 -25.42 20.95 13.23
N ALA A 464 -26.34 21.85 12.89
CA ALA A 464 -27.75 21.70 13.17
C ALA A 464 -28.47 20.72 12.23
N SER A 465 -27.97 20.57 10.98
CA SER A 465 -28.62 19.77 9.94
C SER A 465 -27.94 18.43 9.66
N PHE A 466 -26.67 18.33 9.93
CA PHE A 466 -25.86 17.14 9.58
C PHE A 466 -24.65 16.95 10.50
N LEU A 467 -24.56 15.80 11.16
CA LEU A 467 -23.46 15.46 12.06
C LEU A 467 -22.30 14.88 11.24
N ALA A 468 -21.44 15.76 10.73
CA ALA A 468 -20.31 15.40 9.88
C ALA A 468 -19.11 14.89 10.65
N TRP A 469 -19.08 15.12 11.95
CA TRP A 469 -17.92 14.90 12.84
C TRP A 469 -18.08 13.68 13.75
N ASP A 470 -16.98 13.26 14.37
CA ASP A 470 -16.99 12.23 15.40
C ASP A 470 -17.76 12.72 16.64
N GLU A 471 -18.98 12.21 16.80
CA GLU A 471 -19.90 12.54 17.88
C GLU A 471 -19.39 12.07 19.27
N GLU A 472 -18.38 11.23 19.29
CA GLU A 472 -17.76 10.67 20.50
C GLU A 472 -16.34 11.20 20.74
N ASN A 473 -15.99 12.34 20.12
CA ASN A 473 -14.72 12.99 20.37
C ASN A 473 -14.59 13.33 21.85
N ASP A 474 -13.51 12.86 22.49
CA ASP A 474 -13.25 13.04 23.91
C ASP A 474 -11.81 13.52 24.18
N VAL A 475 -11.19 14.12 23.16
CA VAL A 475 -9.87 14.77 23.26
C VAL A 475 -10.04 16.29 23.17
N PRO A 476 -9.16 17.11 23.81
CA PRO A 476 -9.25 18.56 23.80
C PRO A 476 -8.81 19.17 22.47
N ASP A 477 -9.47 18.73 21.41
CA ASP A 477 -9.27 19.21 20.04
C ASP A 477 -10.60 19.17 19.26
N TYR A 478 -10.68 19.86 18.13
CA TYR A 478 -11.88 19.82 17.29
C TYR A 478 -12.10 18.41 16.74
N PRO A 479 -13.35 17.95 16.67
CA PRO A 479 -13.64 16.60 16.20
C PRO A 479 -13.28 16.41 14.72
N ASN A 480 -12.74 15.25 14.41
CA ASN A 480 -12.49 14.85 13.03
C ASN A 480 -13.79 14.54 12.30
N ALA A 481 -13.80 14.76 10.98
CA ALA A 481 -14.93 14.31 10.14
C ALA A 481 -14.92 12.78 9.97
N HIS A 482 -16.10 12.19 9.77
CA HIS A 482 -16.23 10.80 9.35
C HIS A 482 -15.70 10.53 7.92
N GLY A 483 -15.43 11.59 7.14
CA GLY A 483 -14.80 11.53 5.83
C GLY A 483 -15.80 11.52 4.66
N THR A 484 -15.30 11.12 3.47
CA THR A 484 -16.08 11.07 2.23
C THR A 484 -15.96 9.70 1.57
N ALA A 485 -17.05 9.25 0.92
CA ALA A 485 -17.03 8.04 0.09
C ALA A 485 -16.44 8.30 -1.30
N GLY A 486 -16.39 9.56 -1.74
CA GLY A 486 -15.85 9.97 -3.02
C GLY A 486 -16.79 10.89 -3.79
N TRP A 487 -16.43 11.15 -5.03
CA TRP A 487 -17.20 11.94 -5.97
C TRP A 487 -17.93 11.05 -6.99
N THR A 488 -19.04 11.52 -7.51
CA THR A 488 -19.69 10.90 -8.66
C THR A 488 -19.09 11.41 -9.96
N GLU A 489 -19.47 10.78 -11.08
CA GLU A 489 -19.00 11.16 -12.41
C GLU A 489 -19.20 12.66 -12.67
N ARG A 490 -18.26 13.27 -13.39
CA ARG A 490 -18.27 14.70 -13.76
C ARG A 490 -18.32 15.68 -12.58
N ASP A 491 -17.93 15.23 -11.39
CA ASP A 491 -17.98 16.00 -10.14
C ASP A 491 -19.42 16.50 -9.80
N GLU A 492 -20.45 15.73 -10.20
CA GLU A 492 -21.84 16.16 -10.02
C GLU A 492 -22.31 16.11 -8.56
N SER A 493 -21.73 15.22 -7.74
CA SER A 493 -22.08 15.12 -6.32
C SER A 493 -20.89 14.65 -5.50
N LEU A 494 -20.81 15.12 -4.26
CA LEU A 494 -19.89 14.65 -3.24
C LEU A 494 -20.64 13.71 -2.28
N LEU A 495 -20.07 12.52 -2.04
CA LEU A 495 -20.62 11.56 -1.09
C LEU A 495 -19.88 11.72 0.25
N ILE A 496 -20.61 12.15 1.28
CA ILE A 496 -20.09 12.41 2.63
C ILE A 496 -20.66 11.36 3.60
N TYR A 497 -19.81 10.90 4.54
CA TYR A 497 -20.25 10.06 5.65
C TYR A 497 -20.73 10.91 6.82
N ASP A 498 -21.87 10.50 7.43
CA ASP A 498 -22.04 10.68 8.86
C ASP A 498 -21.44 9.46 9.60
N ARG A 499 -21.67 9.33 10.89
CA ARG A 499 -21.20 8.17 11.67
C ARG A 499 -21.61 6.84 11.06
N TYR A 500 -22.79 6.73 10.48
CA TYR A 500 -23.42 5.49 10.06
C TYR A 500 -23.66 5.38 8.55
N ASP A 501 -24.16 6.45 7.94
CA ASP A 501 -24.73 6.42 6.61
C ASP A 501 -23.88 7.17 5.57
N ILE A 502 -24.18 6.91 4.29
CA ILE A 502 -23.62 7.61 3.12
C ILE A 502 -24.65 8.59 2.63
N TRP A 503 -24.26 9.86 2.51
CA TRP A 503 -25.10 10.92 2.05
C TRP A 503 -24.58 11.56 0.77
N LYS A 504 -25.49 11.90 -0.14
CA LYS A 504 -25.18 12.59 -1.40
C LYS A 504 -25.44 14.08 -1.25
N PHE A 505 -24.43 14.89 -1.54
CA PHE A 505 -24.48 16.35 -1.51
C PHE A 505 -24.28 16.94 -2.90
N ASP A 506 -25.06 17.99 -3.19
CA ASP A 506 -24.85 18.88 -4.32
C ASP A 506 -23.67 19.82 -4.00
N PRO A 507 -22.60 19.85 -4.80
CA PRO A 507 -21.44 20.69 -4.50
C PRO A 507 -21.72 22.19 -4.56
N ASP A 508 -22.79 22.61 -5.22
CA ASP A 508 -23.23 24.01 -5.26
C ASP A 508 -24.20 24.39 -4.13
N ALA A 509 -24.54 23.43 -3.26
CA ALA A 509 -25.46 23.55 -2.14
C ALA A 509 -26.89 24.09 -2.55
N MET A 510 -27.32 23.77 -3.77
CA MET A 510 -28.62 24.17 -4.30
C MET A 510 -29.72 23.14 -4.03
N LYS A 511 -29.34 21.91 -3.68
CA LYS A 511 -30.25 20.79 -3.42
C LYS A 511 -30.04 20.26 -2.02
N GLU A 512 -31.11 19.80 -1.40
CA GLU A 512 -31.07 19.15 -0.10
C GLU A 512 -30.25 17.85 -0.17
N PRO A 513 -29.47 17.52 0.88
CA PRO A 513 -28.73 16.28 0.95
C PRO A 513 -29.63 15.05 1.04
N VAL A 514 -29.21 13.94 0.45
CA VAL A 514 -29.98 12.69 0.40
C VAL A 514 -29.23 11.56 1.10
N ASN A 515 -29.84 10.96 2.13
CA ASN A 515 -29.32 9.74 2.76
C ASN A 515 -29.50 8.56 1.79
N LEU A 516 -28.41 7.96 1.34
CA LEU A 516 -28.43 6.88 0.35
C LEU A 516 -28.58 5.49 0.98
N THR A 517 -28.20 5.31 2.26
CA THR A 517 -28.22 4.02 2.97
C THR A 517 -29.33 3.91 4.03
N MET A 518 -29.88 5.00 4.48
CA MET A 518 -31.14 5.18 5.23
C MET A 518 -31.25 4.55 6.62
N ASN A 519 -30.61 3.39 6.89
CA ASN A 519 -30.88 2.63 8.11
C ASN A 519 -29.67 2.44 9.02
N GLY A 520 -28.52 3.00 8.66
CA GLY A 520 -27.28 2.81 9.43
C GLY A 520 -27.43 3.30 10.86
N ARG A 521 -27.88 4.53 11.08
CA ARG A 521 -28.10 5.11 12.43
C ARG A 521 -29.15 4.32 13.24
N LYS A 522 -30.24 3.92 12.63
CA LYS A 522 -31.28 3.12 13.29
C LYS A 522 -30.77 1.78 13.78
N ASN A 523 -29.97 1.11 12.97
CA ASN A 523 -29.44 -0.23 13.25
C ASN A 523 -28.09 -0.20 13.96
N ARG A 524 -27.51 1.00 14.16
CA ARG A 524 -26.17 1.19 14.69
C ARG A 524 -25.08 0.43 13.88
N ILE A 525 -25.21 0.48 12.55
CA ILE A 525 -24.27 -0.10 11.60
C ILE A 525 -23.64 1.03 10.78
N SER A 526 -22.34 1.23 10.93
CA SER A 526 -21.61 2.20 10.12
C SER A 526 -21.24 1.59 8.77
N TYR A 527 -21.78 2.16 7.69
CA TYR A 527 -21.49 1.72 6.32
C TYR A 527 -20.32 2.51 5.71
N ARG A 528 -19.38 1.83 5.11
CA ARG A 528 -18.25 2.42 4.39
C ARG A 528 -18.09 1.75 3.03
N LEU A 529 -17.92 2.53 1.98
CA LEU A 529 -17.71 2.05 0.61
C LEU A 529 -16.41 1.24 0.52
N VAL A 530 -16.48 0.07 -0.08
CA VAL A 530 -15.30 -0.76 -0.38
C VAL A 530 -14.87 -0.49 -1.81
N LYS A 531 -13.71 0.15 -1.99
CA LYS A 531 -13.13 0.40 -3.30
C LYS A 531 -12.45 -0.89 -3.80
N LEU A 532 -13.13 -1.61 -4.70
CA LEU A 532 -12.64 -2.88 -5.27
C LEU A 532 -11.71 -2.67 -6.46
N ASP A 533 -11.90 -1.63 -7.23
CA ASP A 533 -11.03 -1.21 -8.32
C ASP A 533 -10.21 0.02 -7.88
N LYS A 534 -8.90 -0.11 -7.90
CA LYS A 534 -7.98 0.99 -7.50
C LYS A 534 -7.89 2.08 -8.56
N GLU A 535 -8.18 1.75 -9.81
CA GLU A 535 -8.16 2.69 -10.94
C GLU A 535 -9.45 3.53 -11.00
N GLU A 536 -10.55 3.07 -10.37
CA GLU A 536 -11.81 3.79 -10.34
C GLU A 536 -11.70 5.07 -9.51
N ARG A 537 -11.94 6.22 -10.12
CA ARG A 537 -11.78 7.54 -9.49
C ARG A 537 -13.07 8.13 -8.96
N VAL A 538 -14.18 7.68 -9.49
CA VAL A 538 -15.52 8.17 -9.19
C VAL A 538 -16.41 7.02 -8.75
N VAL A 539 -17.45 7.34 -8.00
CA VAL A 539 -18.45 6.37 -7.57
C VAL A 539 -19.60 6.36 -8.56
N ASP A 540 -19.74 5.26 -9.32
CA ASP A 540 -20.91 5.08 -10.18
C ASP A 540 -22.11 4.65 -9.33
N LEU A 541 -23.07 5.56 -9.15
CA LEU A 541 -24.26 5.32 -8.34
C LEU A 541 -25.18 4.24 -8.93
N ASN A 542 -25.11 3.97 -10.23
CA ASN A 542 -25.96 3.00 -10.93
C ASN A 542 -25.43 1.56 -10.82
N LYS A 543 -24.13 1.40 -10.60
CA LYS A 543 -23.54 0.09 -10.34
C LYS A 543 -23.82 -0.37 -8.91
N PRO A 544 -23.98 -1.69 -8.70
CA PRO A 544 -23.99 -2.23 -7.35
C PRO A 544 -22.66 -1.97 -6.65
N GLN A 545 -22.71 -1.34 -5.49
CA GLN A 545 -21.56 -1.05 -4.65
C GLN A 545 -21.46 -2.06 -3.50
N LEU A 546 -20.24 -2.45 -3.15
CA LEU A 546 -19.96 -3.22 -1.94
C LEU A 546 -19.71 -2.25 -0.78
N LEU A 547 -20.41 -2.45 0.31
CA LEU A 547 -20.21 -1.72 1.55
C LEU A 547 -19.67 -2.68 2.62
N LYS A 548 -18.75 -2.19 3.44
CA LYS A 548 -18.40 -2.81 4.71
C LYS A 548 -19.22 -2.17 5.81
N GLY A 549 -19.92 -2.99 6.61
CA GLY A 549 -20.65 -2.54 7.79
C GLY A 549 -19.92 -2.95 9.07
N PHE A 550 -19.89 -2.07 10.06
CA PHE A 550 -19.49 -2.37 11.44
C PHE A 550 -20.67 -2.15 12.35
N ASN A 551 -21.05 -3.17 13.09
CA ASN A 551 -22.14 -3.09 14.07
C ASN A 551 -21.58 -2.68 15.43
N GLU A 552 -21.92 -1.50 15.89
CA GLU A 552 -21.43 -0.95 17.17
C GLU A 552 -21.93 -1.72 18.41
N VAL A 553 -23.06 -2.43 18.29
CA VAL A 553 -23.63 -3.20 19.42
C VAL A 553 -22.90 -4.54 19.57
N THR A 554 -22.78 -5.28 18.47
CA THR A 554 -22.17 -6.61 18.48
C THR A 554 -20.66 -6.57 18.28
N LYS A 555 -20.10 -5.44 17.83
CA LYS A 555 -18.71 -5.24 17.42
C LYS A 555 -18.29 -6.06 16.18
N GLY A 556 -19.23 -6.73 15.54
CA GLY A 556 -18.99 -7.55 14.35
C GLY A 556 -19.01 -6.78 13.04
N ASN A 557 -18.46 -7.38 11.99
CA ASN A 557 -18.45 -6.83 10.64
C ASN A 557 -19.40 -7.55 9.69
N GLY A 558 -19.72 -6.89 8.58
CA GLY A 558 -20.44 -7.49 7.48
C GLY A 558 -20.11 -6.86 6.14
N TYR A 559 -20.41 -7.57 5.06
CA TYR A 559 -20.47 -7.02 3.71
C TYR A 559 -21.93 -6.86 3.27
N TYR A 560 -22.20 -5.71 2.66
CA TYR A 560 -23.54 -5.31 2.23
C TYR A 560 -23.48 -4.85 0.78
N LYS A 561 -24.60 -5.00 0.06
CA LYS A 561 -24.75 -4.52 -1.31
C LYS A 561 -25.73 -3.36 -1.35
N ALA A 562 -25.34 -2.27 -1.99
CA ALA A 562 -26.20 -1.11 -2.21
C ALA A 562 -26.15 -0.65 -3.67
N ARG A 563 -27.27 -0.11 -4.18
CA ARG A 563 -27.30 0.68 -5.40
C ARG A 563 -27.57 2.11 -4.99
N LEU A 564 -26.54 2.97 -5.08
CA LEU A 564 -26.59 4.32 -4.52
C LEU A 564 -27.36 5.33 -5.39
N SER A 565 -27.87 4.95 -6.56
CA SER A 565 -28.77 5.79 -7.36
C SER A 565 -30.17 5.91 -6.75
N THR A 566 -30.54 5.00 -5.82
CA THR A 566 -31.82 5.03 -5.11
C THR A 566 -31.55 4.95 -3.63
N ALA A 567 -32.12 5.86 -2.86
CA ALA A 567 -32.04 5.83 -1.39
C ALA A 567 -32.77 4.60 -0.86
N ALA A 568 -32.02 3.63 -0.33
CA ALA A 568 -32.55 2.37 0.18
C ALA A 568 -31.56 1.72 1.17
N SER A 569 -32.10 0.94 2.11
CA SER A 569 -31.28 0.16 3.03
C SER A 569 -30.39 -0.84 2.29
N PRO A 570 -29.08 -0.90 2.59
CA PRO A 570 -28.18 -1.88 2.01
C PRO A 570 -28.63 -3.32 2.32
N LYS A 571 -28.52 -4.19 1.31
CA LYS A 571 -28.82 -5.61 1.46
C LYS A 571 -27.61 -6.31 2.08
N GLU A 572 -27.84 -6.99 3.20
CA GLU A 572 -26.83 -7.84 3.81
C GLU A 572 -26.44 -9.00 2.87
N LEU A 573 -25.16 -9.23 2.71
CA LEU A 573 -24.58 -10.36 2.00
C LEU A 573 -24.00 -11.39 2.98
N MET A 574 -23.28 -10.90 3.99
CA MET A 574 -22.80 -11.66 5.14
C MET A 574 -22.53 -10.72 6.30
N ALA A 575 -22.87 -11.13 7.52
CA ALA A 575 -22.51 -10.41 8.74
C ALA A 575 -22.41 -11.40 9.91
N GLY A 576 -21.59 -11.08 10.90
CA GLY A 576 -21.41 -11.95 12.07
C GLY A 576 -20.38 -11.44 13.07
N ASN A 577 -20.08 -12.28 14.05
CA ASN A 577 -19.17 -12.01 15.15
C ASN A 577 -17.71 -12.25 14.72
N TYR A 578 -17.26 -11.48 13.76
CA TYR A 578 -15.89 -11.54 13.20
C TYR A 578 -15.49 -10.18 12.60
N MET A 579 -14.20 -10.04 12.33
CA MET A 579 -13.64 -8.96 11.54
C MET A 579 -13.35 -9.44 10.13
N LEU A 580 -13.70 -8.61 9.14
CA LEU A 580 -13.41 -8.82 7.72
C LEU A 580 -12.33 -7.83 7.27
N ARG A 581 -11.26 -8.34 6.65
CA ARG A 581 -10.13 -7.49 6.21
C ARG A 581 -9.63 -7.89 4.82
N SER A 582 -8.76 -7.06 4.27
CA SER A 582 -7.90 -7.38 3.12
C SER A 582 -8.64 -7.90 1.89
N ILE A 583 -9.85 -7.39 1.61
CA ILE A 583 -10.60 -7.79 0.43
C ILE A 583 -9.91 -7.31 -0.85
N SER A 584 -9.81 -8.20 -1.83
CA SER A 584 -9.35 -7.91 -3.18
C SER A 584 -10.21 -8.65 -4.19
N LYS A 585 -10.52 -7.99 -5.32
CA LYS A 585 -11.35 -8.53 -6.40
C LYS A 585 -10.49 -8.86 -7.62
N ALA A 586 -10.81 -9.96 -8.29
CA ALA A 586 -10.29 -10.25 -9.61
C ALA A 586 -10.74 -9.19 -10.61
N LYS A 587 -9.86 -8.81 -11.54
CA LYS A 587 -10.14 -7.71 -12.48
C LYS A 587 -11.31 -8.03 -13.41
N ASN A 588 -11.35 -9.24 -13.96
CA ASN A 588 -12.25 -9.64 -15.03
C ASN A 588 -13.47 -10.44 -14.56
N THR A 589 -13.61 -10.73 -13.27
CA THR A 589 -14.70 -11.54 -12.72
C THR A 589 -15.15 -11.01 -11.38
N ASP A 590 -16.26 -11.51 -10.86
CA ASP A 590 -16.80 -11.16 -9.54
C ASP A 590 -16.23 -12.01 -8.39
N HIS A 591 -15.09 -12.64 -8.59
CA HIS A 591 -14.41 -13.38 -7.54
C HIS A 591 -13.57 -12.46 -6.67
N VAL A 592 -13.60 -12.74 -5.38
CA VAL A 592 -12.89 -11.99 -4.35
C VAL A 592 -12.12 -12.92 -3.44
N ILE A 593 -11.04 -12.40 -2.86
CA ILE A 593 -10.38 -12.98 -1.69
C ILE A 593 -10.46 -11.98 -0.54
N TYR A 594 -10.58 -12.48 0.67
CA TYR A 594 -10.63 -11.67 1.89
C TYR A 594 -10.18 -12.49 3.10
N THR A 595 -9.79 -11.83 4.18
CA THR A 595 -9.52 -12.50 5.46
C THR A 595 -10.69 -12.32 6.42
N MET A 596 -10.96 -13.36 7.22
CA MET A 596 -11.95 -13.38 8.28
C MET A 596 -11.28 -13.84 9.57
N GLU A 597 -11.44 -13.07 10.63
CA GLU A 597 -10.76 -13.29 11.91
C GLU A 597 -11.66 -13.03 13.10
N SER A 598 -11.33 -13.66 14.23
CA SER A 598 -11.75 -13.26 15.56
C SER A 598 -10.57 -13.43 16.53
N PHE A 599 -10.73 -13.11 17.80
CA PHE A 599 -9.68 -13.38 18.78
C PHE A 599 -9.29 -14.86 18.81
N GLU A 600 -10.26 -15.77 18.62
CA GLU A 600 -10.08 -17.21 18.63
C GLU A 600 -9.81 -17.81 17.26
N GLN A 601 -10.04 -17.05 16.19
CA GLN A 601 -9.92 -17.52 14.82
C GLN A 601 -8.85 -16.77 14.08
N TYR A 602 -7.81 -17.49 13.64
CA TYR A 602 -6.75 -16.96 12.78
C TYR A 602 -7.33 -16.28 11.52
N PRO A 603 -6.73 -15.17 11.03
CA PRO A 603 -7.17 -14.47 9.82
C PRO A 603 -6.89 -15.27 8.54
N ASP A 604 -7.51 -16.45 8.42
CA ASP A 604 -7.38 -17.28 7.23
C ASP A 604 -7.93 -16.59 5.98
N LEU A 605 -7.29 -16.88 4.83
CA LEU A 605 -7.69 -16.36 3.55
C LEU A 605 -8.88 -17.15 3.00
N HIS A 606 -9.89 -16.44 2.55
CA HIS A 606 -11.11 -16.98 1.97
C HIS A 606 -11.25 -16.55 0.50
N TYR A 607 -11.84 -17.40 -0.30
CA TYR A 607 -12.22 -17.14 -1.69
C TYR A 607 -13.74 -17.24 -1.84
N ALA A 608 -14.34 -16.28 -2.53
CA ALA A 608 -15.80 -16.23 -2.74
C ALA A 608 -16.15 -15.47 -4.03
N THR A 609 -17.41 -15.50 -4.43
CA THR A 609 -18.01 -14.52 -5.34
C THR A 609 -18.52 -13.31 -4.56
N LEU A 610 -18.72 -12.16 -5.20
CA LEU A 610 -19.19 -10.91 -4.56
C LEU A 610 -20.56 -11.01 -3.87
N ASP A 611 -21.29 -12.11 -4.06
CA ASP A 611 -22.54 -12.38 -3.34
C ASP A 611 -22.33 -13.15 -2.02
N PHE A 612 -21.11 -13.60 -1.74
CA PHE A 612 -20.67 -14.34 -0.56
C PHE A 612 -21.48 -15.59 -0.21
N LYS A 613 -22.28 -16.13 -1.15
CA LYS A 613 -23.11 -17.33 -0.90
C LYS A 613 -22.29 -18.59 -0.66
N LYS A 614 -21.14 -18.68 -1.31
CA LYS A 614 -20.16 -19.74 -1.11
C LYS A 614 -18.83 -19.13 -0.81
N SER A 615 -18.28 -19.40 0.34
CA SER A 615 -16.95 -19.02 0.75
C SER A 615 -16.12 -20.27 1.01
N ILE A 616 -14.94 -20.31 0.45
CA ILE A 616 -13.97 -21.41 0.59
C ILE A 616 -12.77 -20.86 1.36
N ARG A 617 -12.43 -21.49 2.49
CA ARG A 617 -11.20 -21.18 3.21
C ARG A 617 -10.02 -21.81 2.47
N LEU A 618 -9.05 -21.00 2.10
CA LEU A 618 -7.86 -21.41 1.33
C LEU A 618 -6.68 -21.76 2.24
N THR A 619 -6.43 -20.94 3.26
CA THR A 619 -5.32 -21.17 4.19
C THR A 619 -5.81 -21.83 5.47
N HIS A 620 -4.88 -22.48 6.18
CA HIS A 620 -5.14 -23.20 7.43
C HIS A 620 -4.19 -22.71 8.54
N GLY A 621 -3.96 -21.38 8.61
CA GLY A 621 -3.12 -20.79 9.64
C GLY A 621 -3.60 -21.06 11.06
N ILE A 622 -4.90 -21.31 11.23
CA ILE A 622 -5.48 -21.72 12.53
C ILE A 622 -4.89 -23.02 13.05
N ASP A 623 -4.35 -23.88 12.21
CA ASP A 623 -3.80 -25.17 12.65
C ASP A 623 -2.60 -25.00 13.58
N GLN A 624 -1.87 -23.90 13.48
CA GLN A 624 -0.75 -23.60 14.40
C GLN A 624 -1.20 -23.30 15.83
N GLN A 625 -2.50 -22.97 16.05
CA GLN A 625 -3.05 -22.70 17.38
C GLN A 625 -3.41 -23.99 18.16
N LYS A 626 -3.66 -25.10 17.46
CA LYS A 626 -4.25 -26.33 18.03
C LYS A 626 -3.46 -26.93 19.19
N ASP A 627 -2.15 -26.72 19.21
CA ASP A 627 -1.27 -27.28 20.23
C ASP A 627 -1.13 -26.38 21.46
N TYR A 628 -1.75 -25.19 21.44
CA TYR A 628 -1.58 -24.18 22.48
C TYR A 628 -2.88 -23.93 23.27
N LEU A 629 -2.72 -23.51 24.51
CA LEU A 629 -3.80 -22.99 25.33
C LEU A 629 -4.23 -21.63 24.76
N TRP A 630 -5.29 -21.63 23.96
CA TRP A 630 -5.80 -20.43 23.30
C TRP A 630 -6.97 -19.86 24.08
N GLY A 631 -6.84 -18.60 24.50
CA GLY A 631 -7.87 -17.94 25.31
C GLY A 631 -9.11 -17.53 24.52
N THR A 632 -10.09 -16.97 25.22
CA THR A 632 -11.33 -16.41 24.68
C THR A 632 -11.44 -14.92 24.93
N ALA A 633 -12.24 -14.19 24.12
CA ALA A 633 -12.53 -12.77 24.31
C ALA A 633 -14.02 -12.57 24.61
N GLU A 634 -14.34 -11.73 25.57
CA GLU A 634 -15.71 -11.42 26.00
C GLU A 634 -15.91 -9.92 26.15
N LEU A 635 -17.00 -9.38 25.58
CA LEU A 635 -17.42 -8.01 25.80
C LEU A 635 -18.12 -7.92 27.17
N VAL A 636 -17.61 -7.06 28.04
CA VAL A 636 -18.23 -6.76 29.34
C VAL A 636 -18.69 -5.31 29.38
N SER A 637 -19.68 -5.02 30.24
CA SER A 637 -20.11 -3.63 30.45
C SER A 637 -20.38 -3.38 31.94
N TRP A 638 -20.17 -2.15 32.38
CA TRP A 638 -20.42 -1.71 33.73
C TRP A 638 -20.89 -0.25 33.74
N ILE A 639 -21.33 0.23 34.88
CA ILE A 639 -21.63 1.63 35.10
C ILE A 639 -20.47 2.24 35.87
N SER A 640 -19.88 3.32 35.33
CA SER A 640 -18.83 4.08 35.97
C SER A 640 -19.34 4.86 37.21
N LEU A 641 -18.45 5.43 37.98
CA LEU A 641 -18.81 6.21 39.18
C LEU A 641 -19.67 7.44 38.85
N ASP A 642 -19.49 8.01 37.68
CA ASP A 642 -20.26 9.15 37.15
C ASP A 642 -21.57 8.72 36.44
N GLY A 643 -21.96 7.43 36.52
CA GLY A 643 -23.21 6.91 35.99
C GLY A 643 -23.22 6.59 34.48
N ARG A 644 -22.08 6.62 33.81
CA ARG A 644 -21.96 6.27 32.38
C ARG A 644 -21.86 4.77 32.18
N LYS A 645 -22.49 4.24 31.13
CA LYS A 645 -22.25 2.89 30.68
C LYS A 645 -20.93 2.82 29.92
N LEU A 646 -19.99 2.03 30.45
CA LEU A 646 -18.71 1.72 29.83
C LEU A 646 -18.71 0.27 29.34
N GLU A 647 -17.86 -0.01 28.36
CA GLU A 647 -17.63 -1.35 27.81
C GLU A 647 -16.12 -1.67 27.83
N GLY A 648 -15.79 -2.92 27.69
CA GLY A 648 -14.39 -3.36 27.59
C GLY A 648 -14.32 -4.83 27.20
N VAL A 649 -13.13 -5.28 26.86
CA VAL A 649 -12.91 -6.68 26.48
C VAL A 649 -12.10 -7.37 27.56
N VAL A 650 -12.60 -8.50 28.04
CA VAL A 650 -11.90 -9.41 28.94
C VAL A 650 -11.40 -10.60 28.13
N TYR A 651 -10.11 -10.81 28.13
CA TYR A 651 -9.45 -11.96 27.51
C TYR A 651 -9.12 -12.97 28.60
N LYS A 652 -9.67 -14.17 28.49
CA LYS A 652 -9.60 -15.23 29.51
C LYS A 652 -8.70 -16.38 29.04
N PRO A 653 -7.98 -17.06 29.95
CA PRO A 653 -7.29 -18.32 29.63
C PRO A 653 -8.22 -19.38 29.05
N ALA A 654 -7.67 -20.33 28.28
CA ALA A 654 -8.46 -21.43 27.69
C ALA A 654 -9.14 -22.32 28.74
N ASP A 655 -8.51 -22.51 29.89
CA ASP A 655 -8.96 -23.32 31.03
C ASP A 655 -9.55 -22.45 32.17
N PHE A 656 -10.13 -21.31 31.84
CA PHE A 656 -10.69 -20.37 32.81
C PHE A 656 -11.77 -21.02 33.67
N ASP A 657 -11.57 -21.01 34.97
CA ASP A 657 -12.47 -21.48 35.99
C ASP A 657 -12.94 -20.30 36.88
N PRO A 658 -14.21 -19.92 36.85
CA PRO A 658 -14.72 -18.79 37.63
C PRO A 658 -14.59 -18.96 39.18
N ALA A 659 -14.33 -20.16 39.64
CA ALA A 659 -14.07 -20.42 41.07
C ALA A 659 -12.62 -20.11 41.50
N LYS A 660 -11.72 -19.91 40.55
CA LYS A 660 -10.30 -19.59 40.78
C LYS A 660 -10.00 -18.11 40.71
N LYS A 661 -8.92 -17.70 41.36
CA LYS A 661 -8.34 -16.35 41.19
C LYS A 661 -7.21 -16.39 40.18
N TYR A 662 -7.17 -15.41 39.31
CA TYR A 662 -6.17 -15.27 38.28
C TYR A 662 -5.43 -13.93 38.42
N PRO A 663 -4.13 -13.87 38.11
CA PRO A 663 -3.48 -12.59 37.91
C PRO A 663 -4.09 -11.87 36.69
N MET A 664 -4.26 -10.56 36.78
CA MET A 664 -4.86 -9.76 35.74
C MET A 664 -3.94 -8.63 35.32
N ILE A 665 -3.79 -8.45 33.99
CA ILE A 665 -3.14 -7.29 33.41
C ILE A 665 -4.23 -6.38 32.86
N VAL A 666 -4.26 -5.13 33.29
CA VAL A 666 -5.15 -4.11 32.73
C VAL A 666 -4.35 -3.28 31.73
N SER A 667 -4.74 -3.36 30.47
CA SER A 667 -4.14 -2.58 29.37
C SER A 667 -5.18 -1.61 28.84
N PHE A 668 -4.94 -0.32 28.92
CA PHE A 668 -5.95 0.66 28.56
C PHE A 668 -5.32 1.83 27.81
N TYR A 669 -6.06 2.34 26.85
CA TYR A 669 -5.82 3.57 26.11
C TYR A 669 -7.07 3.86 25.26
N GLU A 670 -7.77 4.93 25.54
CA GLU A 670 -9.02 5.30 24.86
C GLU A 670 -10.06 4.16 24.79
N ARG A 671 -10.69 3.96 23.61
CA ARG A 671 -11.75 2.97 23.39
C ARG A 671 -11.21 1.72 22.69
N ASN A 672 -11.42 0.58 23.29
CA ASN A 672 -10.88 -0.70 22.83
C ASN A 672 -11.95 -1.78 22.58
N SER A 673 -13.21 -1.58 23.05
CA SER A 673 -14.29 -2.56 22.88
C SER A 673 -14.58 -2.92 21.42
N GLU A 674 -14.34 -1.97 20.49
CA GLU A 674 -14.45 -2.20 19.05
C GLU A 674 -13.49 -3.25 18.50
N THR A 675 -12.47 -3.62 19.27
CA THR A 675 -11.44 -4.59 18.88
C THR A 675 -11.77 -6.02 19.33
N LEU A 676 -12.98 -6.30 19.85
CA LEU A 676 -13.42 -7.59 20.38
C LEU A 676 -13.05 -8.77 19.46
N PHE A 677 -13.27 -8.63 18.17
CA PHE A 677 -13.00 -9.69 17.18
C PHE A 677 -11.68 -9.52 16.43
N ASN A 678 -10.76 -8.68 16.91
CA ASN A 678 -9.43 -8.62 16.30
C ASN A 678 -8.61 -9.84 16.72
N TYR A 679 -8.04 -10.53 15.75
CA TYR A 679 -6.98 -11.49 16.01
C TYR A 679 -5.71 -10.75 16.47
N ARG A 680 -5.25 -11.07 17.66
CA ARG A 680 -4.02 -10.50 18.20
C ARG A 680 -2.87 -11.42 17.81
N MET A 681 -2.20 -11.09 16.68
CA MET A 681 -1.11 -11.91 16.16
C MET A 681 -0.02 -12.12 17.23
N PRO A 682 0.34 -13.37 17.56
CA PRO A 682 1.53 -13.63 18.38
C PRO A 682 2.77 -13.17 17.63
N GLU A 683 3.37 -12.07 18.09
CA GLU A 683 4.56 -11.49 17.46
C GLU A 683 5.36 -10.66 18.48
N PRO A 684 6.67 -10.45 18.26
CA PRO A 684 7.46 -9.57 19.12
C PRO A 684 6.96 -8.12 19.06
N HIS A 685 6.61 -7.54 20.20
CA HIS A 685 6.18 -6.16 20.33
C HIS A 685 7.20 -5.32 21.09
N ARG A 686 7.32 -4.04 20.73
CA ARG A 686 8.19 -3.10 21.42
C ARG A 686 7.52 -2.48 22.65
N SER A 687 6.23 -2.17 22.55
CA SER A 687 5.54 -1.32 23.54
C SER A 687 4.13 -1.78 23.90
N THR A 688 3.67 -2.91 23.35
CA THR A 688 2.38 -3.53 23.68
C THR A 688 2.58 -4.94 24.22
N ILE A 689 1.62 -5.45 24.97
CA ILE A 689 1.65 -6.82 25.45
C ILE A 689 1.09 -7.78 24.40
N ASP A 690 1.59 -9.02 24.36
CA ASP A 690 1.02 -10.10 23.58
C ASP A 690 -0.07 -10.82 24.42
N TYR A 691 -1.34 -10.63 24.01
CA TYR A 691 -2.47 -11.14 24.79
C TYR A 691 -2.51 -12.67 24.86
N HIS A 692 -2.19 -13.34 23.75
CA HIS A 692 -2.20 -14.80 23.73
C HIS A 692 -1.06 -15.40 24.56
N LEU A 693 0.11 -14.76 24.58
CA LEU A 693 1.21 -15.19 25.44
C LEU A 693 0.79 -15.18 26.92
N TYR A 694 0.18 -14.08 27.37
CA TYR A 694 -0.26 -13.98 28.78
C TYR A 694 -1.45 -14.89 29.09
N ASN A 695 -2.47 -14.97 28.19
CA ASN A 695 -3.61 -15.85 28.41
C ASN A 695 -3.20 -17.32 28.47
N SER A 696 -2.29 -17.79 27.58
CA SER A 696 -1.82 -19.17 27.58
C SER A 696 -0.99 -19.53 28.82
N ASN A 697 -0.49 -18.52 29.55
CA ASN A 697 0.23 -18.66 30.81
C ASN A 697 -0.66 -18.36 32.04
N GLY A 698 -1.98 -18.38 31.89
CA GLY A 698 -2.92 -18.30 33.00
C GLY A 698 -3.23 -16.88 33.50
N TYR A 699 -2.95 -15.83 32.71
CA TYR A 699 -3.33 -14.46 33.03
C TYR A 699 -4.65 -14.08 32.36
N ILE A 700 -5.46 -13.28 33.03
CA ILE A 700 -6.54 -12.53 32.41
C ILE A 700 -5.92 -11.21 31.89
N VAL A 701 -6.32 -10.79 30.66
CA VAL A 701 -6.05 -9.44 30.16
C VAL A 701 -7.38 -8.69 30.10
N PHE A 702 -7.45 -7.53 30.72
CA PHE A 702 -8.63 -6.66 30.66
C PHE A 702 -8.29 -5.38 29.93
N ASN A 703 -9.08 -5.07 28.92
CA ASN A 703 -8.91 -3.88 28.08
C ASN A 703 -10.20 -3.04 28.14
N PRO A 704 -10.35 -2.16 29.15
CA PRO A 704 -11.51 -1.30 29.31
C PRO A 704 -11.51 -0.16 28.29
N ASP A 705 -12.69 0.33 27.94
CA ASP A 705 -12.85 1.66 27.34
C ASP A 705 -12.69 2.72 28.39
N ILE A 706 -11.81 3.66 28.12
CA ILE A 706 -11.59 4.85 28.93
C ILE A 706 -12.22 6.04 28.23
N ARG A 707 -13.09 6.73 28.91
CA ARG A 707 -13.68 8.00 28.45
C ARG A 707 -12.98 9.16 29.15
N TYR A 708 -12.62 10.14 28.36
CA TYR A 708 -12.05 11.37 28.88
C TYR A 708 -13.10 12.49 28.90
N VAL A 709 -12.95 13.42 29.84
CA VAL A 709 -13.71 14.65 29.89
C VAL A 709 -12.73 15.81 29.79
N ASP A 710 -12.87 16.63 28.77
CA ASP A 710 -11.99 17.76 28.54
C ASP A 710 -11.92 18.67 29.76
N GLY A 711 -10.70 19.00 30.19
CA GLY A 711 -10.45 19.80 31.40
C GLY A 711 -10.51 19.03 32.73
N TYR A 712 -10.87 17.73 32.71
CA TYR A 712 -10.99 16.88 33.91
C TYR A 712 -10.19 15.59 33.78
N PRO A 713 -8.85 15.66 33.71
CA PRO A 713 -8.04 14.46 33.37
C PRO A 713 -8.02 13.41 34.50
N GLY A 714 -8.62 13.69 35.67
CA GLY A 714 -8.73 12.77 36.80
C GLY A 714 -10.04 11.99 36.88
N GLU A 715 -10.98 12.26 36.01
CA GLU A 715 -12.24 11.54 35.89
C GLU A 715 -12.11 10.41 34.85
#